data_e2e04b538b909be4aa16a13102b6f588
#
_entry.id   e2e04b538b909be4aa16a13102b6f588
#
_cell.length_a   1.000
_cell.length_b   1.000
_cell.length_c   1.000
_cell.angle_alpha   90.00
_cell.angle_beta   90.00
_cell.angle_gamma   90.00
#
_symmetry.space_group_name_H-M   'P 1'
#
loop_
_entity.id
_entity.type
_entity.pdbx_description
1 polymer ?
#
loop_
_entity_poly.entity_id
_entity_poly.type
_entity_poly.pdbx_seq_one_letter_code
_entity_poly.pdbx_strand_id
1 'polypeptide(L)'
;MWKDYSKSYIQNNPASSLSVIIAAFISALLLSLLCSLFYNFWMYEIDRLKREEGGWHSRVTGELDEEDLLKIQQYASVEKAVFDQETDDGITIDIYYADKKRVFRDTPQIVDLLGDKVKTVTYHYSLLAMYLIRDSSDGSPRAVFPILLAIMAMACVSLIMMIHNAFAVSMNARIHQFGIFSSVGATPGQIRICLLQEAAMLCSVPVLLGSLLGILLSAGGIGMTNLLAENVPGRALAVWSYHPFLFVITLFITVVTIWISAWIPARKIGRLTPLEAMKNIRELSLKKKKRSRLLSLLFGVEGELAGNALKAQKRCLRTANLALVISFSAFFLMQCFFTLTRISQRMTYYARYQDAWDIMVTLKDTQVGDFRKVDELQALLNVRSVVAYQKASAKRLLTADEISDELKRSEGFAAFLGEAVSEPLEGWLAPVPILVMDDEGFLEYCSQIGAPGRIDGAVVLNRVNDSTAPNFRIRNYIPYVKEEPKVTQLQSALGERINGERVEIPVLFYTQTVPVLREAYDEQDHLVLVHILPASLWEDMKGRIGGVEEDTYIRILGREDVSLLELCKLEEDVLKVIGGEYETESTNRIRDKITNDQMINGMMLILGGFCVLLAIIGIGNVFSNTLGFVYQRNREFARYQSIGLAPGGIKKMFAIEALVIAGRPALIALCLTAVATWVMVKAAYLEPIVFLREMPVVPVFTFFLFVFLFVALAYYLGGRKVLGSSLVEALRDDRSNE
;
A
#
# COMPACT_ATOMS: atom_id res chain seq x y z
N MET A 1 -3.46 -41.82 34.66
CA MET A 1 -4.13 -42.63 33.62
C MET A 1 -4.22 -41.90 32.28
N TRP A 2 -4.97 -40.80 32.09
CA TRP A 2 -5.03 -40.12 30.76
C TRP A 2 -3.71 -39.53 30.29
N LYS A 3 -2.89 -38.98 31.19
CA LYS A 3 -1.55 -38.48 30.88
C LYS A 3 -0.61 -39.61 30.42
N ASP A 4 -0.66 -40.73 31.08
CA ASP A 4 0.20 -41.90 30.78
C ASP A 4 -0.19 -42.52 29.47
N TYR A 5 -1.50 -42.61 29.19
CA TYR A 5 -2.00 -43.03 27.88
C TYR A 5 -1.54 -42.08 26.76
N SER A 6 -1.69 -40.77 26.92
CA SER A 6 -1.25 -39.80 25.92
C SER A 6 0.26 -39.91 25.67
N LYS A 7 1.07 -40.07 26.71
CA LYS A 7 2.53 -40.19 26.60
C LYS A 7 2.91 -41.52 25.86
N SER A 8 2.31 -42.64 26.24
CA SER A 8 2.53 -43.94 25.59
C SER A 8 2.10 -43.91 24.12
N TYR A 9 0.95 -43.26 23.83
CA TYR A 9 0.49 -43.14 22.44
C TYR A 9 1.43 -42.32 21.57
N ILE A 10 1.94 -41.17 22.08
CA ILE A 10 2.89 -40.32 21.36
C ILE A 10 4.15 -41.12 21.00
N GLN A 11 4.65 -41.92 21.94
CA GLN A 11 5.87 -42.72 21.72
C GLN A 11 5.64 -43.85 20.69
N ASN A 12 4.48 -44.48 20.69
CA ASN A 12 4.17 -45.61 19.82
C ASN A 12 3.64 -45.22 18.42
N ASN A 13 3.25 -43.93 18.21
CA ASN A 13 2.73 -43.42 16.93
C ASN A 13 3.46 -42.15 16.46
N PRO A 14 4.75 -42.23 16.15
CA PRO A 14 5.57 -41.04 15.85
C PRO A 14 5.09 -40.27 14.59
N ALA A 15 4.59 -40.97 13.57
CA ALA A 15 4.15 -40.35 12.33
C ALA A 15 2.95 -39.41 12.49
N SER A 16 1.97 -39.80 13.29
CA SER A 16 0.77 -39.00 13.58
C SER A 16 1.11 -37.82 14.48
N SER A 17 1.94 -38.05 15.50
CA SER A 17 2.41 -37.00 16.43
C SER A 17 3.30 -35.98 15.74
N LEU A 18 4.20 -36.39 14.83
CA LEU A 18 5.09 -35.54 14.06
C LEU A 18 4.31 -34.54 13.18
N SER A 19 3.22 -34.97 12.57
CA SER A 19 2.38 -34.08 11.76
C SER A 19 1.80 -32.92 12.57
N VAL A 20 1.37 -33.17 13.80
CA VAL A 20 0.84 -32.15 14.73
C VAL A 20 1.97 -31.24 15.23
N ILE A 21 3.12 -31.82 15.59
CA ILE A 21 4.33 -31.09 16.04
C ILE A 21 4.79 -30.10 14.95
N ILE A 22 4.92 -30.58 13.71
CA ILE A 22 5.35 -29.73 12.57
C ILE A 22 4.32 -28.63 12.31
N ALA A 23 3.03 -28.95 12.33
CA ALA A 23 1.99 -27.95 12.12
C ALA A 23 2.00 -26.87 13.22
N ALA A 24 2.16 -27.24 14.48
CA ALA A 24 2.25 -26.32 15.60
C ALA A 24 3.51 -25.45 15.55
N PHE A 25 4.67 -26.08 15.24
CA PHE A 25 5.95 -25.37 15.07
C PHE A 25 5.89 -24.33 13.96
N ILE A 26 5.47 -24.72 12.76
CA ILE A 26 5.36 -23.82 11.60
C ILE A 26 4.36 -22.69 11.92
N SER A 27 3.23 -23.02 12.55
CA SER A 27 2.23 -22.00 12.90
C SER A 27 2.74 -20.98 13.91
N ALA A 28 3.45 -21.42 14.95
CA ALA A 28 4.06 -20.54 15.93
C ALA A 28 5.16 -19.67 15.33
N LEU A 29 6.02 -20.27 14.49
CA LEU A 29 7.08 -19.59 13.77
C LEU A 29 6.50 -18.49 12.87
N LEU A 30 5.52 -18.83 12.02
CA LEU A 30 4.96 -17.88 11.07
C LEU A 30 4.17 -16.77 11.77
N LEU A 31 3.43 -17.08 12.83
CA LEU A 31 2.71 -16.05 13.58
C LEU A 31 3.67 -15.11 14.31
N SER A 32 4.71 -15.65 14.94
CA SER A 32 5.72 -14.85 15.63
C SER A 32 6.52 -13.98 14.65
N LEU A 33 6.92 -14.53 13.51
CA LEU A 33 7.58 -13.78 12.44
C LEU A 33 6.71 -12.65 11.92
N LEU A 34 5.44 -12.94 11.65
CA LEU A 34 4.46 -11.97 11.12
C LEU A 34 4.20 -10.84 12.13
N CYS A 35 4.00 -11.16 13.41
CA CYS A 35 3.81 -10.16 14.47
C CYS A 35 5.07 -9.30 14.68
N SER A 36 6.25 -9.91 14.64
CA SER A 36 7.51 -9.20 14.80
C SER A 36 7.81 -8.27 13.62
N LEU A 37 7.61 -8.72 12.38
CA LEU A 37 7.76 -7.87 11.19
C LEU A 37 6.76 -6.71 11.19
N PHE A 38 5.50 -6.97 11.58
CA PHE A 38 4.49 -5.93 11.70
C PHE A 38 4.90 -4.86 12.74
N TYR A 39 5.38 -5.28 13.92
CA TYR A 39 5.83 -4.37 14.95
C TYR A 39 7.01 -3.51 14.49
N ASN A 40 7.99 -4.13 13.83
CA ASN A 40 9.16 -3.41 13.34
C ASN A 40 8.80 -2.45 12.19
N PHE A 41 7.88 -2.82 11.30
CA PHE A 41 7.35 -1.91 10.29
C PHE A 41 6.66 -0.69 10.94
N TRP A 42 5.85 -0.93 11.98
CA TRP A 42 5.19 0.13 12.71
C TRP A 42 6.18 1.07 13.40
N MET A 43 7.19 0.54 14.08
CA MET A 43 8.22 1.34 14.73
C MET A 43 9.06 2.13 13.71
N TYR A 44 9.40 1.51 12.59
CA TYR A 44 10.12 2.19 11.51
C TYR A 44 9.33 3.39 10.96
N GLU A 45 8.02 3.23 10.77
CA GLU A 45 7.16 4.30 10.27
C GLU A 45 7.02 5.46 11.27
N ILE A 46 6.91 5.15 12.57
CA ILE A 46 6.94 6.17 13.63
C ILE A 46 8.28 6.92 13.62
N ASP A 47 9.40 6.20 13.53
CA ASP A 47 10.72 6.80 13.53
C ASP A 47 11.00 7.61 12.24
N ARG A 48 10.42 7.21 11.11
CA ARG A 48 10.46 7.96 9.86
C ARG A 48 9.72 9.29 10.00
N LEU A 49 8.46 9.27 10.43
CA LEU A 49 7.66 10.48 10.64
C LEU A 49 8.33 11.47 11.60
N LYS A 50 8.91 10.97 12.69
CA LYS A 50 9.63 11.83 13.64
C LYS A 50 10.87 12.51 13.07
N ARG A 51 11.52 11.89 12.09
CA ARG A 51 12.72 12.45 11.43
C ARG A 51 12.37 13.42 10.32
N GLU A 52 11.31 13.10 9.54
CA GLU A 52 10.92 13.87 8.37
C GLU A 52 10.04 15.08 8.74
N GLU A 53 9.09 14.90 9.65
CA GLU A 53 8.07 15.90 9.99
C GLU A 53 8.20 16.44 11.42
N GLY A 54 9.14 15.88 12.22
CA GLY A 54 9.30 16.21 13.62
C GLY A 54 8.49 15.30 14.56
N GLY A 55 8.87 15.30 15.85
CA GLY A 55 8.24 14.44 16.85
C GLY A 55 7.14 15.11 17.67
N TRP A 56 6.73 16.31 17.32
CA TRP A 56 5.71 17.08 18.02
C TRP A 56 4.30 16.45 17.87
N HIS A 57 3.40 16.73 18.79
CA HIS A 57 2.04 16.20 18.75
C HIS A 57 0.99 17.27 18.40
N SER A 58 1.16 18.49 18.90
CA SER A 58 0.45 19.68 18.45
C SER A 58 1.41 20.85 18.35
N ARG A 59 1.04 21.84 17.55
CA ARG A 59 1.84 23.02 17.24
C ARG A 59 0.93 24.23 17.34
N VAL A 60 1.39 25.27 18.00
CA VAL A 60 0.65 26.51 18.18
C VAL A 60 1.50 27.65 17.65
N THR A 61 0.93 28.46 16.75
CA THR A 61 1.60 29.60 16.12
C THR A 61 0.87 30.90 16.46
N GLY A 62 1.60 31.94 16.76
CA GLY A 62 1.01 33.23 17.11
C GLY A 62 2.03 34.21 17.71
N GLU A 63 1.54 35.27 18.34
CA GLU A 63 2.37 36.26 19.04
C GLU A 63 2.74 35.78 20.43
N LEU A 64 3.62 34.75 20.50
CA LEU A 64 3.96 34.01 21.71
C LEU A 64 5.33 34.46 22.24
N ASP A 65 5.49 34.42 23.57
CA ASP A 65 6.71 34.80 24.26
C ASP A 65 7.25 33.69 25.17
N GLU A 66 8.40 33.93 25.83
CA GLU A 66 9.00 32.96 26.76
C GLU A 66 8.10 32.67 27.99
N GLU A 67 7.27 33.64 28.38
CA GLU A 67 6.33 33.45 29.51
C GLU A 67 5.22 32.48 29.08
N ASP A 68 4.75 32.55 27.84
CA ASP A 68 3.74 31.65 27.29
C ASP A 68 4.29 30.23 27.12
N LEU A 69 5.57 30.10 26.71
CA LEU A 69 6.24 28.79 26.68
C LEU A 69 6.29 28.14 28.05
N LEU A 70 6.60 28.93 29.11
CA LEU A 70 6.62 28.43 30.46
C LEU A 70 5.22 28.02 30.97
N LYS A 71 4.16 28.75 30.61
CA LYS A 71 2.77 28.37 30.89
C LYS A 71 2.40 27.03 30.26
N ILE A 72 2.79 26.81 28.99
CA ILE A 72 2.58 25.54 28.30
C ILE A 72 3.34 24.40 28.98
N GLN A 73 4.59 24.61 29.35
CA GLN A 73 5.43 23.60 30.01
C GLN A 73 4.91 23.22 31.41
N GLN A 74 4.23 24.11 32.11
CA GLN A 74 3.62 23.83 33.43
C GLN A 74 2.33 23.01 33.30
N TYR A 75 1.79 22.83 32.10
CA TYR A 75 0.58 22.04 31.91
C TYR A 75 0.84 20.54 32.17
N ALA A 76 0.08 19.93 33.07
CA ALA A 76 0.37 18.60 33.65
C ALA A 76 0.50 17.46 32.60
N SER A 77 -0.08 17.61 31.43
CA SER A 77 0.01 16.61 30.35
C SER A 77 1.14 16.86 29.37
N VAL A 78 1.79 18.03 29.42
CA VAL A 78 2.89 18.39 28.52
C VAL A 78 4.19 17.84 29.09
N GLU A 79 4.92 17.10 28.28
CA GLU A 79 6.25 16.58 28.59
C GLU A 79 7.34 17.63 28.26
N LYS A 80 7.15 18.30 27.13
CA LYS A 80 8.11 19.28 26.62
C LYS A 80 7.39 20.25 25.68
N ALA A 81 7.76 21.52 25.70
CA ALA A 81 7.40 22.50 24.68
C ALA A 81 8.68 23.24 24.25
N VAL A 82 8.82 23.53 22.97
CA VAL A 82 10.03 24.11 22.37
C VAL A 82 9.61 25.11 21.32
N PHE A 83 10.32 26.23 21.23
CA PHE A 83 10.25 27.10 20.05
C PHE A 83 10.83 26.37 18.84
N ASP A 84 10.12 26.40 17.71
CA ASP A 84 10.58 25.78 16.45
C ASP A 84 11.10 26.86 15.49
N GLN A 85 10.23 27.65 14.89
CA GLN A 85 10.57 28.65 13.88
C GLN A 85 9.77 29.93 14.11
N GLU A 86 10.37 31.06 13.70
CA GLU A 86 9.67 32.32 13.53
C GLU A 86 9.15 32.36 12.08
N THR A 87 7.85 32.48 11.92
CA THR A 87 7.16 32.52 10.62
C THR A 87 6.46 33.88 10.47
N ASP A 88 6.00 34.21 9.27
CA ASP A 88 5.24 35.46 9.00
C ASP A 88 3.99 35.58 9.89
N ASP A 89 3.44 34.46 10.36
CA ASP A 89 2.29 34.40 11.29
C ASP A 89 2.67 34.52 12.76
N GLY A 90 3.96 34.62 13.11
CA GLY A 90 4.49 34.72 14.46
C GLY A 90 5.38 33.53 14.88
N ILE A 91 5.59 33.42 16.18
CA ILE A 91 6.45 32.39 16.77
C ILE A 91 5.67 31.06 16.86
N THR A 92 6.33 29.98 16.52
CA THR A 92 5.75 28.63 16.55
C THR A 92 6.31 27.85 17.73
N ILE A 93 5.41 27.25 18.54
CA ILE A 93 5.76 26.39 19.67
C ILE A 93 5.29 24.96 19.40
N ASP A 94 6.24 24.02 19.42
CA ASP A 94 6.02 22.59 19.34
C ASP A 94 5.72 21.99 20.70
N ILE A 95 4.59 21.30 20.84
CA ILE A 95 4.14 20.71 22.11
C ILE A 95 4.22 19.19 22.03
N TYR A 96 4.90 18.62 23.01
CA TYR A 96 5.08 17.18 23.22
C TYR A 96 4.30 16.73 24.45
N TYR A 97 3.39 15.80 24.28
CA TYR A 97 2.55 15.30 25.39
C TYR A 97 3.10 13.99 25.96
N ALA A 98 3.17 13.87 27.29
CA ALA A 98 3.48 12.64 27.99
C ALA A 98 2.36 11.60 27.76
N ASP A 99 1.11 12.00 27.95
CA ASP A 99 -0.06 11.17 27.58
C ASP A 99 -0.66 11.68 26.27
N LYS A 100 -0.23 11.05 25.18
CA LYS A 100 -0.62 11.42 23.81
C LYS A 100 -2.14 11.35 23.57
N LYS A 101 -2.88 10.57 24.37
CA LYS A 101 -4.35 10.44 24.23
C LYS A 101 -5.09 11.73 24.59
N ARG A 102 -4.43 12.64 25.29
CA ARG A 102 -5.02 13.91 25.72
C ARG A 102 -4.81 15.06 24.74
N VAL A 103 -4.06 14.86 23.67
CA VAL A 103 -3.71 15.93 22.71
C VAL A 103 -4.95 16.72 22.29
N PHE A 104 -5.97 16.08 21.76
CA PHE A 104 -7.17 16.76 21.25
C PHE A 104 -8.07 17.36 22.34
N ARG A 105 -7.88 16.97 23.59
CA ARG A 105 -8.62 17.51 24.73
C ARG A 105 -7.89 18.68 25.37
N ASP A 106 -6.58 18.56 25.53
CA ASP A 106 -5.78 19.48 26.33
C ASP A 106 -5.20 20.63 25.47
N THR A 107 -4.94 20.41 24.16
CA THR A 107 -4.51 21.52 23.26
C THR A 107 -5.52 22.68 23.20
N PRO A 108 -6.85 22.48 23.05
CA PRO A 108 -7.78 23.60 23.09
C PRO A 108 -7.76 24.37 24.42
N GLN A 109 -7.56 23.68 25.55
CA GLN A 109 -7.45 24.32 26.85
C GLN A 109 -6.17 25.14 27.01
N ILE A 110 -5.06 24.70 26.39
CA ILE A 110 -3.81 25.47 26.30
C ILE A 110 -4.03 26.72 25.44
N VAL A 111 -4.74 26.58 24.33
CA VAL A 111 -5.09 27.71 23.46
C VAL A 111 -5.97 28.73 24.20
N ASP A 112 -6.98 28.27 24.94
CA ASP A 112 -7.84 29.14 25.76
C ASP A 112 -7.02 29.86 26.85
N LEU A 113 -5.98 29.23 27.40
CA LEU A 113 -5.06 29.85 28.35
C LEU A 113 -4.21 30.94 27.75
N LEU A 114 -3.82 30.79 26.48
CA LEU A 114 -2.98 31.77 25.75
C LEU A 114 -3.82 32.91 25.15
N GLY A 115 -5.13 32.71 24.99
CA GLY A 115 -6.10 33.69 24.50
C GLY A 115 -5.85 34.12 23.06
N ASP A 116 -6.07 35.42 22.80
CA ASP A 116 -6.02 36.00 21.44
C ASP A 116 -4.61 36.04 20.79
N LYS A 117 -3.58 35.63 21.53
CA LYS A 117 -2.21 35.53 21.01
C LYS A 117 -2.03 34.42 19.98
N VAL A 118 -2.89 33.41 20.02
CA VAL A 118 -2.81 32.23 19.12
C VAL A 118 -3.53 32.53 17.82
N LYS A 119 -2.81 32.44 16.69
CA LYS A 119 -3.38 32.59 15.34
C LYS A 119 -3.80 31.25 14.76
N THR A 120 -2.92 30.24 14.85
CA THR A 120 -3.18 28.91 14.26
C THR A 120 -2.79 27.76 15.19
N VAL A 121 -3.51 26.64 15.07
CA VAL A 121 -3.23 25.41 15.78
C VAL A 121 -3.20 24.26 14.79
N THR A 122 -2.10 23.52 14.77
CA THR A 122 -1.94 22.36 13.92
C THR A 122 -1.67 21.10 14.74
N TYR A 123 -2.18 19.95 14.27
CA TYR A 123 -1.96 18.66 14.91
C TYR A 123 -1.17 17.76 13.97
N HIS A 124 -0.24 17.01 14.53
CA HIS A 124 0.51 16.04 13.76
C HIS A 124 -0.32 14.77 13.52
N TYR A 125 -1.33 14.88 12.65
CA TYR A 125 -2.31 13.80 12.43
C TYR A 125 -1.66 12.49 12.00
N SER A 126 -0.60 12.52 11.18
CA SER A 126 0.12 11.34 10.72
C SER A 126 0.73 10.57 11.90
N LEU A 127 1.44 11.26 12.79
CA LEU A 127 2.08 10.66 13.96
C LEU A 127 1.06 10.17 15.00
N LEU A 128 0.02 10.97 15.27
CA LEU A 128 -1.07 10.62 16.20
C LEU A 128 -1.83 9.37 15.72
N ALA A 129 -1.98 9.23 14.39
CA ALA A 129 -2.58 8.04 13.82
C ALA A 129 -1.76 6.77 14.08
N MET A 130 -0.43 6.87 14.03
CA MET A 130 0.44 5.74 14.38
C MET A 130 0.30 5.35 15.86
N TYR A 131 0.00 6.28 16.73
CA TYR A 131 -0.33 6.00 18.13
C TYR A 131 -1.77 5.56 18.35
N LEU A 132 -2.58 5.36 17.28
CA LEU A 132 -3.99 4.99 17.32
C LEU A 132 -4.88 6.05 18.04
N ILE A 133 -4.46 7.30 18.01
CA ILE A 133 -5.18 8.42 18.58
C ILE A 133 -5.94 9.11 17.46
N ARG A 134 -7.25 9.29 17.64
CA ARG A 134 -8.15 9.84 16.63
C ARG A 134 -8.90 11.04 17.17
N ASP A 135 -8.98 12.08 16.35
CA ASP A 135 -9.95 13.13 16.54
C ASP A 135 -11.33 12.66 16.02
N SER A 136 -12.38 13.04 16.71
CA SER A 136 -13.77 12.75 16.33
C SER A 136 -14.20 13.52 15.06
N SER A 137 -13.54 14.60 14.73
CA SER A 137 -13.82 15.47 13.57
C SER A 137 -13.08 15.06 12.30
N ASP A 138 -12.04 14.20 12.41
CA ASP A 138 -11.22 13.79 11.27
C ASP A 138 -11.87 12.64 10.47
N GLY A 139 -12.40 12.97 9.30
CA GLY A 139 -13.00 12.04 8.34
C GLY A 139 -12.01 11.33 7.40
N SER A 140 -10.70 11.57 7.51
CA SER A 140 -9.71 11.02 6.58
C SER A 140 -9.60 9.48 6.66
N PRO A 141 -9.66 8.75 5.52
CA PRO A 141 -9.57 7.30 5.51
C PRO A 141 -8.12 6.83 5.69
N ARG A 142 -7.81 6.29 6.85
CA ARG A 142 -6.49 5.72 7.17
C ARG A 142 -6.49 4.22 6.92
N ALA A 143 -6.13 3.83 5.69
CA ALA A 143 -6.28 2.45 5.22
C ALA A 143 -5.18 1.48 5.68
N VAL A 144 -3.98 1.95 6.04
CA VAL A 144 -2.80 1.09 6.29
C VAL A 144 -3.02 0.14 7.46
N PHE A 145 -3.40 0.65 8.63
CA PHE A 145 -3.59 -0.17 9.82
C PHE A 145 -4.72 -1.21 9.70
N PRO A 146 -5.93 -0.86 9.21
CA PRO A 146 -6.99 -1.84 8.96
C PRO A 146 -6.60 -2.92 7.96
N ILE A 147 -5.83 -2.60 6.92
CA ILE A 147 -5.33 -3.57 5.94
C ILE A 147 -4.38 -4.56 6.60
N LEU A 148 -3.41 -4.08 7.37
CA LEU A 148 -2.47 -4.93 8.11
C LEU A 148 -3.19 -5.82 9.12
N LEU A 149 -4.17 -5.29 9.85
CA LEU A 149 -5.01 -6.07 10.77
C LEU A 149 -5.82 -7.14 10.03
N ALA A 150 -6.36 -6.84 8.87
CA ALA A 150 -7.07 -7.80 8.03
C ALA A 150 -6.15 -8.93 7.54
N ILE A 151 -4.92 -8.61 7.12
CA ILE A 151 -3.90 -9.60 6.74
C ILE A 151 -3.56 -10.51 7.92
N MET A 152 -3.35 -9.93 9.11
CA MET A 152 -3.11 -10.68 10.36
C MET A 152 -4.27 -11.62 10.70
N ALA A 153 -5.50 -11.15 10.60
CA ALA A 153 -6.69 -11.95 10.84
C ALA A 153 -6.80 -13.11 9.84
N MET A 154 -6.55 -12.85 8.56
CA MET A 154 -6.52 -13.90 7.52
C MET A 154 -5.43 -14.94 7.79
N ALA A 155 -4.25 -14.53 8.22
CA ALA A 155 -3.17 -15.42 8.63
C ALA A 155 -3.61 -16.31 9.80
N CYS A 156 -4.17 -15.74 10.87
CA CYS A 156 -4.67 -16.49 12.03
C CYS A 156 -5.73 -17.53 11.62
N VAL A 157 -6.69 -17.15 10.77
CA VAL A 157 -7.71 -18.10 10.27
C VAL A 157 -7.07 -19.24 9.47
N SER A 158 -6.09 -18.95 8.62
CA SER A 158 -5.37 -19.95 7.84
C SER A 158 -4.57 -20.91 8.74
N LEU A 159 -3.91 -20.39 9.78
CA LEU A 159 -3.19 -21.19 10.76
C LEU A 159 -4.11 -22.07 11.60
N ILE A 160 -5.26 -21.55 12.03
CA ILE A 160 -6.30 -22.34 12.72
C ILE A 160 -6.73 -23.52 11.83
N MET A 161 -6.96 -23.30 10.54
CA MET A 161 -7.33 -24.35 9.59
C MET A 161 -6.21 -25.38 9.43
N MET A 162 -4.95 -24.97 9.36
CA MET A 162 -3.80 -25.87 9.23
C MET A 162 -3.67 -26.79 10.45
N ILE A 163 -3.68 -26.23 11.64
CA ILE A 163 -3.58 -27.00 12.88
C ILE A 163 -4.80 -27.89 13.08
N HIS A 164 -6.01 -27.37 12.80
CA HIS A 164 -7.24 -28.16 12.84
C HIS A 164 -7.17 -29.40 11.96
N ASN A 165 -6.65 -29.28 10.74
CA ASN A 165 -6.51 -30.40 9.83
C ASN A 165 -5.49 -31.42 10.34
N ALA A 166 -4.35 -30.99 10.89
CA ALA A 166 -3.37 -31.88 11.49
C ALA A 166 -3.97 -32.71 12.66
N PHE A 167 -4.70 -32.02 13.54
CA PHE A 167 -5.43 -32.72 14.62
C PHE A 167 -6.54 -33.63 14.10
N ALA A 168 -7.33 -33.20 13.12
CA ALA A 168 -8.40 -34.02 12.55
C ALA A 168 -7.87 -35.31 11.93
N VAL A 169 -6.74 -35.25 11.20
CA VAL A 169 -6.08 -36.44 10.64
C VAL A 169 -5.59 -37.35 11.76
N SER A 170 -4.87 -36.83 12.76
CA SER A 170 -4.36 -37.58 13.90
C SER A 170 -5.50 -38.25 14.70
N MET A 171 -6.57 -37.53 14.98
CA MET A 171 -7.71 -38.00 15.74
C MET A 171 -8.56 -39.02 14.96
N ASN A 172 -8.75 -38.82 13.64
CA ASN A 172 -9.50 -39.77 12.81
C ASN A 172 -8.82 -41.14 12.73
N ALA A 173 -7.48 -41.19 12.78
CA ALA A 173 -6.75 -42.46 12.84
C ALA A 173 -7.05 -43.30 14.10
N ARG A 174 -7.61 -42.68 15.16
CA ARG A 174 -7.88 -43.27 16.48
C ARG A 174 -9.34 -43.39 16.84
N ILE A 175 -10.26 -43.09 15.93
CA ILE A 175 -11.71 -43.14 16.23
C ILE A 175 -12.11 -44.49 16.83
N HIS A 176 -11.57 -45.60 16.33
CA HIS A 176 -11.84 -46.94 16.83
C HIS A 176 -11.41 -47.10 18.30
N GLN A 177 -10.21 -46.63 18.68
CA GLN A 177 -9.72 -46.69 20.06
C GLN A 177 -10.61 -45.87 21.02
N PHE A 178 -11.07 -44.70 20.58
CA PHE A 178 -12.02 -43.89 21.36
C PHE A 178 -13.41 -44.53 21.45
N GLY A 179 -13.79 -45.32 20.43
CA GLY A 179 -14.99 -46.17 20.46
C GLY A 179 -14.93 -47.25 21.56
N ILE A 180 -13.76 -47.92 21.68
CA ILE A 180 -13.51 -48.90 22.76
C ILE A 180 -13.56 -48.20 24.12
N PHE A 181 -12.90 -47.06 24.33
CA PHE A 181 -12.97 -46.33 25.59
C PHE A 181 -14.40 -45.91 25.97
N SER A 182 -15.18 -45.49 24.97
CA SER A 182 -16.58 -45.13 25.20
C SER A 182 -17.44 -46.34 25.52
N SER A 183 -17.14 -47.52 24.96
CA SER A 183 -17.84 -48.77 25.29
C SER A 183 -17.53 -49.31 26.69
N VAL A 184 -16.34 -49.01 27.23
CA VAL A 184 -15.91 -49.32 28.60
C VAL A 184 -16.41 -48.26 29.62
N GLY A 185 -17.12 -47.20 29.16
CA GLY A 185 -17.77 -46.21 30.00
C GLY A 185 -17.07 -44.84 30.09
N ALA A 186 -16.10 -44.54 29.24
CA ALA A 186 -15.52 -43.21 29.18
C ALA A 186 -16.54 -42.17 28.69
N THR A 187 -16.71 -41.11 29.47
CA THR A 187 -17.63 -40.01 29.08
C THR A 187 -17.07 -39.16 27.94
N PRO A 188 -17.94 -38.53 27.12
CA PRO A 188 -17.52 -37.60 26.07
C PRO A 188 -16.64 -36.46 26.57
N GLY A 189 -16.83 -36.03 27.83
CA GLY A 189 -16.01 -35.01 28.50
C GLY A 189 -14.59 -35.49 28.75
N GLN A 190 -14.44 -36.72 29.26
CA GLN A 190 -13.13 -37.33 29.53
C GLN A 190 -12.31 -37.53 28.25
N ILE A 191 -12.94 -37.96 27.17
CA ILE A 191 -12.28 -38.09 25.85
C ILE A 191 -11.80 -36.75 25.33
N ARG A 192 -12.61 -35.70 25.48
CA ARG A 192 -12.19 -34.32 25.08
C ARG A 192 -11.01 -33.80 25.90
N ILE A 193 -11.05 -33.99 27.23
CA ILE A 193 -9.94 -33.54 28.11
C ILE A 193 -8.66 -34.31 27.76
N CYS A 194 -8.73 -35.64 27.51
CA CYS A 194 -7.60 -36.43 27.07
C CYS A 194 -6.96 -35.85 25.79
N LEU A 195 -7.80 -35.55 24.77
CA LEU A 195 -7.34 -34.99 23.50
C LEU A 195 -6.73 -33.57 23.65
N LEU A 196 -7.29 -32.74 24.51
CA LEU A 196 -6.73 -31.40 24.79
C LEU A 196 -5.42 -31.48 25.59
N GLN A 197 -5.29 -32.40 26.53
CA GLN A 197 -4.03 -32.64 27.25
C GLN A 197 -2.94 -33.12 26.31
N GLU A 198 -3.27 -34.01 25.39
CA GLU A 198 -2.35 -34.49 24.35
C GLU A 198 -1.90 -33.31 23.44
N ALA A 199 -2.85 -32.51 22.99
CA ALA A 199 -2.56 -31.31 22.21
C ALA A 199 -1.59 -30.37 22.94
N ALA A 200 -1.81 -30.12 24.23
CA ALA A 200 -0.91 -29.31 25.06
C ALA A 200 0.49 -29.92 25.16
N MET A 201 0.61 -31.23 25.36
CA MET A 201 1.90 -31.91 25.44
C MET A 201 2.66 -31.91 24.13
N LEU A 202 1.98 -32.13 22.98
CA LEU A 202 2.60 -32.15 21.66
C LEU A 202 3.03 -30.77 21.18
N CYS A 203 2.27 -29.72 21.54
CA CYS A 203 2.47 -28.38 20.99
C CYS A 203 3.34 -27.46 21.88
N SER A 204 3.51 -27.73 23.18
CA SER A 204 4.21 -26.83 24.10
C SER A 204 5.64 -26.50 23.67
N VAL A 205 6.48 -27.50 23.42
CA VAL A 205 7.88 -27.31 23.00
C VAL A 205 7.96 -26.74 21.58
N PRO A 206 7.26 -27.29 20.57
CA PRO A 206 7.27 -26.72 19.21
C PRO A 206 6.83 -25.27 19.14
N VAL A 207 5.86 -24.85 19.94
CA VAL A 207 5.38 -23.47 19.99
C VAL A 207 6.45 -22.53 20.51
N LEU A 208 7.12 -22.88 21.60
CA LEU A 208 8.21 -22.05 22.14
C LEU A 208 9.37 -21.93 21.15
N LEU A 209 9.83 -23.07 20.59
CA LEU A 209 10.92 -23.06 19.62
C LEU A 209 10.55 -22.32 18.34
N GLY A 210 9.34 -22.53 17.83
CA GLY A 210 8.83 -21.81 16.65
C GLY A 210 8.73 -20.31 16.88
N SER A 211 8.21 -19.88 18.03
CA SER A 211 8.10 -18.46 18.37
C SER A 211 9.47 -17.79 18.47
N LEU A 212 10.45 -18.43 19.12
CA LEU A 212 11.81 -17.89 19.21
C LEU A 212 12.48 -17.80 17.83
N LEU A 213 12.35 -18.86 17.02
CA LEU A 213 12.92 -18.84 15.67
C LEU A 213 12.25 -17.79 14.77
N GLY A 214 10.95 -17.55 14.93
CA GLY A 214 10.23 -16.49 14.22
C GLY A 214 10.77 -15.09 14.54
N ILE A 215 11.12 -14.82 15.80
CA ILE A 215 11.78 -13.57 16.22
C ILE A 215 13.16 -13.44 15.57
N LEU A 216 13.98 -14.50 15.61
CA LEU A 216 15.31 -14.50 15.00
C LEU A 216 15.24 -14.27 13.47
N LEU A 217 14.30 -14.93 12.80
CA LEU A 217 14.10 -14.73 11.36
C LEU A 217 13.62 -13.31 11.03
N SER A 218 12.85 -12.66 11.90
CA SER A 218 12.46 -11.25 11.70
C SER A 218 13.67 -10.31 11.78
N ALA A 219 14.58 -10.54 12.73
CA ALA A 219 15.82 -9.78 12.83
C ALA A 219 16.71 -9.97 11.58
N GLY A 220 16.84 -11.21 11.10
CA GLY A 220 17.54 -11.51 9.85
C GLY A 220 16.89 -10.86 8.62
N GLY A 221 15.56 -10.85 8.56
CA GLY A 221 14.80 -10.20 7.49
C GLY A 221 15.03 -8.69 7.42
N ILE A 222 15.06 -8.01 8.56
CA ILE A 222 15.35 -6.56 8.63
C ILE A 222 16.81 -6.29 8.24
N GLY A 223 17.75 -7.11 8.71
CA GLY A 223 19.14 -7.02 8.27
C GLY A 223 19.29 -7.18 6.76
N MET A 224 18.55 -8.11 6.15
CA MET A 224 18.55 -8.31 4.71
C MET A 224 17.93 -7.12 3.95
N THR A 225 16.83 -6.51 4.48
CA THR A 225 16.25 -5.31 3.87
C THR A 225 17.20 -4.12 3.92
N ASN A 226 18.00 -3.97 5.00
CA ASN A 226 19.01 -2.94 5.09
C ASN A 226 20.15 -3.14 4.07
N LEU A 227 20.61 -4.39 3.89
CA LEU A 227 21.64 -4.71 2.88
C LEU A 227 21.15 -4.44 1.45
N LEU A 228 19.91 -4.81 1.12
CA LEU A 228 19.33 -4.59 -0.21
C LEU A 228 19.07 -3.11 -0.50
N ALA A 229 18.96 -2.28 0.51
CA ALA A 229 18.65 -0.87 0.41
C ALA A 229 19.81 0.04 0.84
N GLU A 230 21.04 -0.48 0.92
CA GLU A 230 22.24 0.26 1.33
C GLU A 230 22.54 1.47 0.40
N ASN A 231 22.21 1.34 -0.88
CA ASN A 231 22.47 2.38 -1.89
C ASN A 231 21.32 3.37 -2.09
N VAL A 232 20.35 3.42 -1.17
CA VAL A 232 19.19 4.31 -1.27
C VAL A 232 19.52 5.65 -0.64
N PRO A 233 19.60 6.76 -1.42
CA PRO A 233 19.86 8.09 -0.86
C PRO A 233 18.73 8.50 0.09
N GLY A 234 19.11 9.08 1.24
CA GLY A 234 18.16 9.60 2.23
C GLY A 234 17.40 8.56 3.07
N ARG A 235 17.64 7.27 2.86
CA ARG A 235 17.01 6.23 3.68
C ARG A 235 17.69 6.04 5.01
N ALA A 236 16.93 6.10 6.08
CA ALA A 236 17.38 5.67 7.38
C ALA A 236 17.38 4.15 7.51
N LEU A 237 18.43 3.58 8.12
CA LEU A 237 18.51 2.15 8.40
C LEU A 237 17.36 1.73 9.34
N ALA A 238 16.69 0.64 9.01
CA ALA A 238 15.69 0.06 9.89
C ALA A 238 16.37 -0.60 11.09
N VAL A 239 16.10 -0.11 12.28
CA VAL A 239 16.61 -0.68 13.52
C VAL A 239 15.66 -1.76 13.98
N TRP A 240 16.18 -2.99 14.13
CA TRP A 240 15.37 -4.05 14.71
C TRP A 240 15.05 -3.73 16.17
N SER A 241 13.79 -3.67 16.50
CA SER A 241 13.27 -3.45 17.83
C SER A 241 12.31 -4.57 18.25
N TYR A 242 12.32 -4.95 19.51
CA TYR A 242 11.46 -5.99 20.01
C TYR A 242 11.02 -5.71 21.45
N HIS A 243 9.73 -5.65 21.69
CA HIS A 243 9.18 -5.45 23.01
C HIS A 243 8.77 -6.79 23.62
N PRO A 244 9.21 -7.16 24.86
CA PRO A 244 8.89 -8.45 25.49
C PRO A 244 7.39 -8.76 25.59
N PHE A 245 6.55 -7.72 25.70
CA PHE A 245 5.10 -7.85 25.72
C PHE A 245 4.54 -8.46 24.42
N LEU A 246 5.21 -8.21 23.30
CA LEU A 246 4.85 -8.80 22.02
C LEU A 246 5.01 -10.33 22.02
N PHE A 247 6.04 -10.86 22.70
CA PHE A 247 6.21 -12.30 22.88
C PHE A 247 5.03 -12.91 23.65
N VAL A 248 4.60 -12.25 24.72
CA VAL A 248 3.47 -12.74 25.52
C VAL A 248 2.17 -12.75 24.69
N ILE A 249 1.92 -11.67 23.93
CA ILE A 249 0.73 -11.59 23.06
C ILE A 249 0.76 -12.66 21.97
N THR A 250 1.90 -12.82 21.28
CA THR A 250 2.04 -13.83 20.21
C THR A 250 1.89 -15.25 20.76
N LEU A 251 2.48 -15.53 21.90
CA LEU A 251 2.33 -16.81 22.59
C LEU A 251 0.87 -17.08 22.96
N PHE A 252 0.19 -16.08 23.52
CA PHE A 252 -1.22 -16.16 23.86
C PHE A 252 -2.10 -16.44 22.63
N ILE A 253 -1.92 -15.69 21.55
CA ILE A 253 -2.67 -15.90 20.30
C ILE A 253 -2.40 -17.30 19.75
N THR A 254 -1.14 -17.77 19.77
CA THR A 254 -0.76 -19.11 19.30
C THR A 254 -1.43 -20.18 20.14
N VAL A 255 -1.42 -20.08 21.46
CA VAL A 255 -2.07 -21.03 22.37
C VAL A 255 -3.58 -21.07 22.14
N VAL A 256 -4.23 -19.91 22.00
CA VAL A 256 -5.67 -19.81 21.69
C VAL A 256 -5.97 -20.44 20.32
N THR A 257 -5.13 -20.19 19.32
CA THR A 257 -5.24 -20.79 17.99
C THR A 257 -5.17 -22.31 18.04
N ILE A 258 -4.21 -22.87 18.78
CA ILE A 258 -4.06 -24.33 18.97
C ILE A 258 -5.25 -24.89 19.73
N TRP A 259 -5.68 -24.24 20.77
CA TRP A 259 -6.81 -24.69 21.60
C TRP A 259 -8.10 -24.78 20.78
N ILE A 260 -8.43 -23.73 20.01
CA ILE A 260 -9.59 -23.71 19.11
C ILE A 260 -9.48 -24.84 18.07
N SER A 261 -8.29 -25.01 17.48
CA SER A 261 -8.03 -26.00 16.44
C SER A 261 -8.16 -27.43 16.95
N ALA A 262 -7.74 -27.71 18.18
CA ALA A 262 -7.85 -29.02 18.81
C ALA A 262 -9.28 -29.31 19.32
N TRP A 263 -9.97 -28.28 19.82
CA TRP A 263 -11.29 -28.43 20.41
C TRP A 263 -12.37 -28.84 19.39
N ILE A 264 -12.33 -28.27 18.18
CA ILE A 264 -13.34 -28.57 17.15
C ILE A 264 -13.38 -30.08 16.81
N PRO A 265 -12.25 -30.77 16.46
CA PRO A 265 -12.22 -32.18 16.23
C PRO A 265 -12.56 -33.02 17.50
N ALA A 266 -12.04 -32.61 18.67
CA ALA A 266 -12.31 -33.28 19.93
C ALA A 266 -13.79 -33.26 20.28
N ARG A 267 -14.50 -32.16 20.05
CA ARG A 267 -15.96 -32.04 20.23
C ARG A 267 -16.73 -32.97 19.27
N LYS A 268 -16.23 -33.17 18.05
CA LYS A 268 -16.86 -34.05 17.06
C LYS A 268 -16.72 -35.49 17.44
N ILE A 269 -15.53 -35.94 17.88
CA ILE A 269 -15.26 -37.32 18.29
C ILE A 269 -16.01 -37.63 19.57
N GLY A 270 -16.03 -36.75 20.55
CA GLY A 270 -16.77 -36.98 21.80
C GLY A 270 -18.31 -37.05 21.63
N ARG A 271 -18.86 -36.82 20.45
CA ARG A 271 -20.29 -36.94 20.13
C ARG A 271 -20.63 -38.21 19.36
N LEU A 272 -19.61 -38.99 18.94
CA LEU A 272 -19.83 -40.26 18.24
C LEU A 272 -20.32 -41.31 19.22
N THR A 273 -21.31 -42.10 18.82
CA THR A 273 -21.75 -43.27 19.60
C THR A 273 -20.70 -44.38 19.52
N PRO A 274 -20.57 -45.26 20.54
CA PRO A 274 -19.62 -46.38 20.52
C PRO A 274 -19.77 -47.24 19.27
N LEU A 275 -21.01 -47.49 18.85
CA LEU A 275 -21.31 -48.26 17.65
C LEU A 275 -20.84 -47.61 16.37
N GLU A 276 -21.02 -46.29 16.23
CA GLU A 276 -20.53 -45.55 15.08
C GLU A 276 -19.00 -45.47 15.03
N ALA A 277 -18.34 -45.37 16.19
CA ALA A 277 -16.89 -45.31 16.30
C ALA A 277 -16.24 -46.69 16.00
N MET A 278 -16.92 -47.80 16.37
CA MET A 278 -16.44 -49.16 16.09
C MET A 278 -16.80 -49.64 14.69
N LYS A 279 -17.96 -49.21 14.14
CA LYS A 279 -18.35 -49.54 12.77
C LYS A 279 -17.45 -48.78 11.83
N ASN A 280 -16.47 -49.51 11.29
CA ASN A 280 -15.41 -48.95 10.44
C ASN A 280 -15.97 -48.12 9.29
N ILE A 281 -16.04 -46.80 9.47
CA ILE A 281 -16.37 -45.83 8.40
C ILE A 281 -15.11 -45.59 7.51
N ARG A 282 -14.32 -46.65 7.30
CA ARG A 282 -13.08 -46.60 6.51
C ARG A 282 -13.30 -46.64 5.01
N GLU A 283 -14.51 -46.94 4.55
CA GLU A 283 -14.82 -46.92 3.12
C GLU A 283 -15.40 -45.54 2.73
N LEU A 284 -14.65 -44.80 1.95
CA LEU A 284 -15.10 -43.60 1.24
C LEU A 284 -16.18 -44.01 0.22
N SER A 285 -17.42 -44.26 0.69
CA SER A 285 -18.51 -44.56 -0.21
C SER A 285 -19.16 -43.31 -0.75
N LEU A 286 -19.15 -43.12 -2.05
CA LEU A 286 -19.95 -42.13 -2.73
C LEU A 286 -21.43 -42.52 -2.62
N LYS A 287 -22.22 -41.79 -1.82
CA LYS A 287 -23.68 -41.99 -1.68
C LYS A 287 -24.48 -41.89 -2.99
N LYS A 288 -23.92 -41.29 -4.04
CA LYS A 288 -24.46 -41.22 -5.43
C LYS A 288 -23.32 -41.14 -6.44
N LYS A 289 -23.34 -42.01 -7.47
CA LYS A 289 -22.43 -41.93 -8.62
C LYS A 289 -22.68 -40.63 -9.41
N LYS A 290 -21.87 -39.60 -9.20
CA LYS A 290 -21.85 -38.39 -10.03
C LYS A 290 -20.65 -38.46 -10.96
N ARG A 291 -20.86 -38.75 -12.25
CA ARG A 291 -19.82 -38.77 -13.28
C ARG A 291 -19.11 -37.41 -13.35
N SER A 292 -17.76 -37.44 -13.42
CA SER A 292 -16.91 -36.24 -13.61
C SER A 292 -16.73 -35.99 -15.11
N ARG A 293 -17.82 -35.63 -15.81
CA ARG A 293 -17.86 -35.52 -17.30
C ARG A 293 -16.70 -34.74 -17.90
N LEU A 294 -16.32 -33.63 -17.27
CA LEU A 294 -15.28 -32.72 -17.80
C LEU A 294 -13.87 -33.34 -17.68
N LEU A 295 -13.55 -33.97 -16.53
CA LEU A 295 -12.26 -34.64 -16.33
C LEU A 295 -12.16 -35.95 -17.13
N SER A 296 -13.28 -36.67 -17.27
CA SER A 296 -13.36 -37.86 -18.10
C SER A 296 -13.16 -37.53 -19.59
N LEU A 297 -13.70 -36.40 -20.07
CA LEU A 297 -13.53 -35.93 -21.46
C LEU A 297 -12.07 -35.56 -21.77
N LEU A 298 -11.40 -34.87 -20.83
CA LEU A 298 -10.04 -34.36 -21.04
C LEU A 298 -8.95 -35.39 -20.80
N PHE A 299 -9.15 -36.30 -19.82
CA PHE A 299 -8.10 -37.19 -19.31
C PHE A 299 -8.49 -38.68 -19.31
N GLY A 300 -9.64 -39.02 -19.86
CA GLY A 300 -10.09 -40.40 -19.93
C GLY A 300 -10.48 -41.01 -18.58
N VAL A 301 -10.21 -42.33 -18.41
CA VAL A 301 -10.57 -43.10 -17.20
C VAL A 301 -9.84 -42.58 -15.96
N GLU A 302 -8.56 -42.20 -16.08
CA GLU A 302 -7.78 -41.66 -14.97
C GLU A 302 -8.35 -40.34 -14.50
N GLY A 303 -8.87 -39.50 -15.41
CA GLY A 303 -9.57 -38.25 -15.08
C GLY A 303 -10.88 -38.49 -14.34
N GLU A 304 -11.65 -39.54 -14.69
CA GLU A 304 -12.88 -39.91 -14.00
C GLU A 304 -12.59 -40.42 -12.58
N LEU A 305 -11.58 -41.27 -12.43
CA LEU A 305 -11.15 -41.81 -11.13
C LEU A 305 -10.66 -40.71 -10.20
N ALA A 306 -9.79 -39.81 -10.68
CA ALA A 306 -9.31 -38.65 -9.95
C ALA A 306 -10.47 -37.72 -9.51
N GLY A 307 -11.38 -37.42 -10.42
CA GLY A 307 -12.56 -36.59 -10.15
C GLY A 307 -13.51 -37.20 -9.11
N ASN A 308 -13.70 -38.52 -9.13
CA ASN A 308 -14.54 -39.24 -8.17
C ASN A 308 -13.87 -39.25 -6.79
N ALA A 309 -12.57 -39.45 -6.71
CA ALA A 309 -11.78 -39.38 -5.48
C ALA A 309 -11.89 -37.99 -4.82
N LEU A 310 -11.69 -36.91 -5.58
CA LEU A 310 -11.83 -35.54 -5.10
C LEU A 310 -13.25 -35.21 -4.62
N LYS A 311 -14.28 -35.76 -5.28
CA LYS A 311 -15.68 -35.57 -4.86
C LYS A 311 -15.99 -36.34 -3.56
N ALA A 312 -15.45 -37.54 -3.39
CA ALA A 312 -15.61 -38.34 -2.17
C ALA A 312 -15.06 -37.58 -0.95
N GLN A 313 -13.98 -36.85 -1.13
CA GLN A 313 -13.29 -36.12 -0.07
C GLN A 313 -13.59 -34.60 -0.02
N LYS A 314 -14.60 -34.15 -0.73
CA LYS A 314 -14.94 -32.69 -0.78
C LYS A 314 -15.00 -32.02 0.59
N ARG A 315 -15.44 -32.75 1.64
CA ARG A 315 -15.54 -32.20 3.00
C ARG A 315 -14.16 -32.00 3.65
N CYS A 316 -13.24 -32.93 3.45
CA CYS A 316 -11.87 -32.86 3.99
C CYS A 316 -11.04 -31.78 3.25
N LEU A 317 -11.17 -31.74 1.92
CA LEU A 317 -10.45 -30.77 1.08
C LEU A 317 -11.02 -29.34 1.16
N ARG A 318 -12.20 -29.13 1.76
CA ARG A 318 -12.84 -27.81 1.79
C ARG A 318 -12.01 -26.77 2.53
N THR A 319 -11.43 -27.11 3.66
CA THR A 319 -10.59 -26.22 4.47
C THR A 319 -9.28 -25.90 3.76
N ALA A 320 -8.64 -26.91 3.16
CA ALA A 320 -7.43 -26.73 2.38
C ALA A 320 -7.66 -25.84 1.15
N ASN A 321 -8.73 -26.08 0.40
CA ASN A 321 -9.10 -25.27 -0.75
C ASN A 321 -9.41 -23.82 -0.33
N LEU A 322 -10.08 -23.59 0.80
CA LEU A 322 -10.37 -22.24 1.30
C LEU A 322 -9.08 -21.50 1.68
N ALA A 323 -8.14 -22.17 2.33
CA ALA A 323 -6.83 -21.59 2.64
C ALA A 323 -6.07 -21.18 1.37
N LEU A 324 -6.09 -22.01 0.32
CA LEU A 324 -5.50 -21.68 -0.97
C LEU A 324 -6.23 -20.52 -1.65
N VAL A 325 -7.56 -20.46 -1.62
CA VAL A 325 -8.33 -19.33 -2.18
C VAL A 325 -7.92 -18.03 -1.49
N ILE A 326 -7.81 -18.02 -0.16
CA ILE A 326 -7.37 -16.85 0.61
C ILE A 326 -5.95 -16.45 0.19
N SER A 327 -5.01 -17.39 0.13
CA SER A 327 -3.62 -17.13 -0.25
C SER A 327 -3.49 -16.57 -1.67
N PHE A 328 -4.18 -17.18 -2.65
CA PHE A 328 -4.19 -16.69 -4.03
C PHE A 328 -4.85 -15.31 -4.13
N SER A 329 -6.00 -15.11 -3.47
CA SER A 329 -6.71 -13.83 -3.49
C SER A 329 -5.87 -12.72 -2.87
N ALA A 330 -5.22 -12.97 -1.74
CA ALA A 330 -4.36 -12.00 -1.08
C ALA A 330 -3.17 -11.58 -1.99
N PHE A 331 -2.50 -12.56 -2.61
CA PHE A 331 -1.38 -12.30 -3.49
C PHE A 331 -1.82 -11.55 -4.77
N PHE A 332 -2.90 -12.00 -5.41
CA PHE A 332 -3.38 -11.38 -6.65
C PHE A 332 -3.87 -9.96 -6.41
N LEU A 333 -4.64 -9.74 -5.33
CA LEU A 333 -5.09 -8.39 -4.95
C LEU A 333 -3.93 -7.45 -4.65
N MET A 334 -2.93 -7.95 -3.94
CA MET A 334 -1.71 -7.17 -3.66
C MET A 334 -1.01 -6.75 -4.96
N GLN A 335 -0.81 -7.68 -5.90
CA GLN A 335 -0.16 -7.36 -7.18
C GLN A 335 -0.98 -6.34 -7.99
N CYS A 336 -2.30 -6.50 -8.02
CA CYS A 336 -3.20 -5.55 -8.70
C CYS A 336 -3.17 -4.17 -8.03
N PHE A 337 -3.16 -4.12 -6.69
CA PHE A 337 -3.08 -2.87 -5.94
C PHE A 337 -1.80 -2.09 -6.23
N PHE A 338 -0.63 -2.75 -6.18
CA PHE A 338 0.63 -2.07 -6.46
C PHE A 338 0.77 -1.65 -7.94
N THR A 339 0.26 -2.46 -8.87
CA THR A 339 0.20 -2.05 -10.27
C THR A 339 -0.67 -0.81 -10.44
N LEU A 340 -1.84 -0.78 -9.79
CA LEU A 340 -2.73 0.38 -9.81
C LEU A 340 -2.08 1.62 -9.20
N THR A 341 -1.38 1.47 -8.09
CA THR A 341 -0.66 2.56 -7.42
C THR A 341 0.41 3.15 -8.34
N ARG A 342 1.21 2.31 -9.00
CA ARG A 342 2.24 2.75 -9.96
C ARG A 342 1.62 3.51 -11.15
N ILE A 343 0.54 2.99 -11.72
CA ILE A 343 -0.18 3.66 -12.81
C ILE A 343 -0.73 5.00 -12.32
N SER A 344 -1.37 5.00 -11.15
CA SER A 344 -1.94 6.20 -10.54
C SER A 344 -0.90 7.29 -10.32
N GLN A 345 0.25 6.96 -9.75
CA GLN A 345 1.32 7.92 -9.52
C GLN A 345 1.91 8.44 -10.82
N ARG A 346 2.18 7.54 -11.79
CA ARG A 346 2.69 7.96 -13.09
C ARG A 346 1.73 8.92 -13.79
N MET A 347 0.43 8.65 -13.79
CA MET A 347 -0.56 9.48 -14.48
C MET A 347 -0.93 10.76 -13.72
N THR A 348 -0.81 10.77 -12.39
CA THR A 348 -1.22 11.94 -11.60
C THR A 348 -0.07 12.86 -11.30
N TYR A 349 1.08 12.32 -10.91
CA TYR A 349 2.23 13.12 -10.49
C TYR A 349 3.25 13.27 -11.62
N TYR A 350 3.77 12.18 -12.17
CA TYR A 350 4.89 12.29 -13.13
C TYR A 350 4.49 12.75 -14.53
N ALA A 351 3.35 12.32 -15.04
CA ALA A 351 2.87 12.77 -16.35
C ALA A 351 2.49 14.25 -16.36
N ARG A 352 2.05 14.76 -15.22
CA ARG A 352 1.68 16.16 -15.04
C ARG A 352 2.88 17.11 -15.20
N TYR A 353 4.04 16.70 -14.68
CA TYR A 353 5.26 17.49 -14.65
C TYR A 353 6.32 17.01 -15.65
N GLN A 354 5.96 16.10 -16.54
CA GLN A 354 6.85 15.67 -17.60
C GLN A 354 7.26 16.88 -18.45
N ASP A 355 8.55 17.06 -18.72
CA ASP A 355 9.12 18.19 -19.44
C ASP A 355 8.88 19.58 -18.80
N ALA A 356 8.47 19.63 -17.53
CA ALA A 356 8.35 20.89 -16.82
C ALA A 356 9.68 21.31 -16.16
N TRP A 357 10.21 20.46 -15.30
CA TRP A 357 11.51 20.61 -14.64
C TRP A 357 11.91 19.34 -13.89
N ASP A 358 13.20 19.20 -13.65
CA ASP A 358 13.77 18.12 -12.84
C ASP A 358 14.34 18.64 -11.51
N ILE A 359 14.96 19.82 -11.55
CA ILE A 359 15.50 20.52 -10.37
C ILE A 359 14.90 21.93 -10.34
N MET A 360 14.48 22.34 -9.17
CA MET A 360 14.06 23.70 -8.89
C MET A 360 14.97 24.28 -7.81
N VAL A 361 15.46 25.51 -8.04
CA VAL A 361 16.15 26.28 -7.03
C VAL A 361 15.39 27.59 -6.83
N THR A 362 15.08 27.90 -5.60
CA THR A 362 14.50 29.18 -5.19
C THR A 362 15.60 30.02 -4.61
N LEU A 363 15.81 31.21 -5.17
CA LEU A 363 16.71 32.25 -4.63
C LEU A 363 15.87 33.16 -3.77
N LYS A 364 16.16 33.22 -2.48
CA LYS A 364 15.46 34.08 -1.53
C LYS A 364 15.84 35.55 -1.73
N ASP A 365 14.90 36.43 -1.54
CA ASP A 365 15.06 37.88 -1.60
C ASP A 365 15.88 38.38 -2.82
N THR A 366 15.71 37.73 -3.97
CA THR A 366 16.47 38.01 -5.19
C THR A 366 15.53 38.26 -6.36
N GLN A 367 15.72 39.38 -7.06
CA GLN A 367 14.92 39.68 -8.26
C GLN A 367 15.47 38.97 -9.50
N VAL A 368 14.58 38.58 -10.42
CA VAL A 368 14.96 37.83 -11.63
C VAL A 368 15.96 38.60 -12.51
N GLY A 369 15.90 39.93 -12.56
CA GLY A 369 16.84 40.78 -13.32
C GLY A 369 18.25 40.86 -12.71
N ASP A 370 18.42 40.54 -11.43
CA ASP A 370 19.70 40.52 -10.73
C ASP A 370 20.45 39.22 -10.87
N PHE A 371 19.77 38.13 -11.25
CA PHE A 371 20.38 36.84 -11.45
C PHE A 371 20.97 36.69 -12.87
N ARG A 372 22.29 36.66 -12.98
CA ARG A 372 23.03 36.65 -14.26
C ARG A 372 23.73 35.34 -14.60
N LYS A 373 23.43 34.27 -13.90
CA LYS A 373 24.11 32.95 -14.08
C LYS A 373 23.31 31.95 -14.89
N VAL A 374 22.24 32.36 -15.60
CA VAL A 374 21.40 31.47 -16.41
C VAL A 374 22.22 30.77 -17.48
N ASP A 375 23.10 31.53 -18.21
CA ASP A 375 23.95 30.94 -19.25
C ASP A 375 24.97 29.94 -18.70
N GLU A 376 25.53 30.19 -17.51
CA GLU A 376 26.46 29.27 -16.86
C GLU A 376 25.76 27.98 -16.47
N LEU A 377 24.51 28.06 -15.98
CA LEU A 377 23.69 26.90 -15.68
C LEU A 377 23.28 26.12 -16.93
N GLN A 378 22.96 26.85 -18.03
CA GLN A 378 22.64 26.24 -19.31
C GLN A 378 23.83 25.47 -19.92
N ALA A 379 25.08 25.95 -19.64
CA ALA A 379 26.31 25.31 -20.12
C ALA A 379 26.71 24.06 -19.33
N LEU A 380 26.05 23.74 -18.20
CA LEU A 380 26.35 22.54 -17.43
C LEU A 380 26.08 21.26 -18.23
N LEU A 381 26.95 20.28 -17.98
CA LEU A 381 26.76 18.93 -18.54
C LEU A 381 25.42 18.35 -18.04
N ASN A 382 24.69 17.73 -18.94
CA ASN A 382 23.39 17.09 -18.65
C ASN A 382 22.20 18.06 -18.46
N VAL A 383 22.39 19.36 -18.62
CA VAL A 383 21.29 20.33 -18.68
C VAL A 383 20.76 20.42 -20.11
N ARG A 384 19.41 20.40 -20.25
CA ARG A 384 18.70 20.60 -21.51
C ARG A 384 18.19 22.05 -21.62
N SER A 385 17.60 22.57 -20.54
CA SER A 385 16.99 23.88 -20.52
C SER A 385 17.00 24.45 -19.08
N VAL A 386 17.22 25.75 -18.97
CA VAL A 386 17.12 26.53 -17.73
C VAL A 386 16.18 27.70 -17.97
N VAL A 387 15.29 27.96 -17.01
CA VAL A 387 14.43 29.14 -17.05
C VAL A 387 14.40 29.77 -15.67
N ALA A 388 14.64 31.08 -15.62
CA ALA A 388 14.48 31.86 -14.40
C ALA A 388 13.22 32.73 -14.49
N TYR A 389 12.45 32.77 -13.40
CA TYR A 389 11.23 33.59 -13.35
C TYR A 389 10.90 34.01 -11.94
N GLN A 390 10.06 35.04 -11.87
CA GLN A 390 9.51 35.61 -10.64
C GLN A 390 7.99 35.64 -10.75
N LYS A 391 7.29 35.56 -9.64
CA LYS A 391 5.84 35.65 -9.62
C LYS A 391 5.38 37.00 -9.12
N ALA A 392 4.26 37.44 -9.66
CA ALA A 392 3.55 38.61 -9.19
C ALA A 392 2.05 38.39 -9.32
N SER A 393 1.26 39.21 -8.66
CA SER A 393 -0.20 39.13 -8.71
C SER A 393 -0.83 40.47 -9.05
N ALA A 394 -1.84 40.42 -9.90
CA ALA A 394 -2.66 41.58 -10.24
C ALA A 394 -4.15 41.19 -10.24
N LYS A 395 -5.02 42.13 -10.44
CA LYS A 395 -6.45 41.91 -10.67
C LYS A 395 -6.84 42.54 -12.01
N ARG A 396 -7.81 41.94 -12.70
CA ARG A 396 -8.42 42.48 -13.93
C ARG A 396 -9.93 42.53 -13.77
N LEU A 397 -10.51 43.66 -14.11
CA LEU A 397 -11.96 43.77 -14.21
C LEU A 397 -12.42 43.07 -15.50
N LEU A 398 -13.30 42.10 -15.39
CA LEU A 398 -13.91 41.37 -16.49
C LEU A 398 -15.42 41.66 -16.52
N THR A 399 -15.91 42.04 -17.69
CA THR A 399 -17.35 42.20 -17.93
C THR A 399 -17.99 40.86 -18.35
N ALA A 400 -19.30 40.75 -18.23
CA ALA A 400 -20.05 39.56 -18.64
C ALA A 400 -19.85 39.20 -20.12
N ASP A 401 -19.58 40.19 -20.98
CA ASP A 401 -19.42 39.98 -22.41
C ASP A 401 -18.02 39.44 -22.78
N GLU A 402 -17.02 39.72 -21.95
CA GLU A 402 -15.65 39.20 -22.15
C GLU A 402 -15.47 37.75 -21.80
N ILE A 403 -16.30 37.21 -20.91
CA ILE A 403 -16.20 35.85 -20.41
C ILE A 403 -16.66 34.85 -21.46
N SER A 404 -15.96 33.73 -21.63
CA SER A 404 -16.28 32.70 -22.61
C SER A 404 -17.63 32.04 -22.34
N ASP A 405 -18.34 31.63 -23.39
CA ASP A 405 -19.61 30.92 -23.27
C ASP A 405 -19.43 29.51 -22.66
N GLU A 406 -18.26 28.93 -22.78
CA GLU A 406 -17.90 27.64 -22.20
C GLU A 406 -17.74 27.76 -20.69
N LEU A 407 -17.06 28.81 -20.21
CA LEU A 407 -16.92 29.08 -18.77
C LEU A 407 -18.28 29.39 -18.13
N LYS A 408 -19.15 30.14 -18.82
CA LYS A 408 -20.52 30.44 -18.34
C LYS A 408 -21.40 29.20 -18.18
N ARG A 409 -21.14 28.13 -18.94
CA ARG A 409 -21.90 26.86 -18.87
C ARG A 409 -21.34 25.90 -17.81
N SER A 410 -20.12 26.13 -17.33
CA SER A 410 -19.54 25.25 -16.32
C SER A 410 -20.24 25.42 -14.97
N GLU A 411 -20.48 24.31 -14.26
CA GLU A 411 -21.00 24.34 -12.89
C GLU A 411 -19.95 25.00 -11.97
N GLY A 412 -20.37 25.95 -11.14
CA GLY A 412 -19.44 26.68 -10.27
C GLY A 412 -18.81 27.93 -10.90
N PHE A 413 -19.34 28.38 -12.03
CA PHE A 413 -18.93 29.58 -12.74
C PHE A 413 -18.59 30.78 -11.83
N ALA A 414 -19.43 31.08 -10.82
CA ALA A 414 -19.17 32.16 -9.88
C ALA A 414 -17.88 31.99 -9.06
N ALA A 415 -17.45 30.75 -8.80
CA ALA A 415 -16.21 30.47 -8.06
C ALA A 415 -14.94 30.79 -8.86
N PHE A 416 -15.04 30.89 -10.19
CA PHE A 416 -13.91 31.17 -11.08
C PHE A 416 -13.71 32.66 -11.37
N LEU A 417 -14.63 33.53 -10.95
CA LEU A 417 -14.62 34.92 -11.38
C LEU A 417 -14.07 35.92 -10.34
N GLY A 418 -13.78 35.47 -9.12
CA GLY A 418 -13.38 36.38 -8.06
C GLY A 418 -14.54 37.22 -7.49
N GLU A 419 -14.25 38.40 -6.97
CA GLU A 419 -15.25 39.28 -6.32
C GLU A 419 -16.13 39.99 -7.35
N ALA A 420 -17.46 39.89 -7.17
CA ALA A 420 -18.41 40.62 -7.98
C ALA A 420 -18.41 42.11 -7.59
N VAL A 421 -18.35 43.00 -8.60
CA VAL A 421 -18.33 44.46 -8.43
C VAL A 421 -19.58 45.06 -9.09
N SER A 422 -20.34 45.85 -8.32
CA SER A 422 -21.60 46.44 -8.78
C SER A 422 -21.47 47.90 -9.23
N GLU A 423 -20.40 48.64 -8.81
CA GLU A 423 -20.20 50.06 -9.15
C GLU A 423 -18.70 50.40 -9.25
N PRO A 424 -18.27 51.25 -10.20
CA PRO A 424 -19.05 51.96 -11.23
C PRO A 424 -19.29 51.12 -12.52
N LEU A 425 -18.73 49.92 -12.63
CA LEU A 425 -18.88 49.01 -13.77
C LEU A 425 -19.30 47.62 -13.26
N GLU A 426 -20.42 47.11 -13.77
CA GLU A 426 -20.82 45.72 -13.50
C GLU A 426 -19.81 44.72 -14.06
N GLY A 427 -19.27 43.86 -13.20
CA GLY A 427 -18.29 42.85 -13.61
C GLY A 427 -17.70 42.09 -12.44
N TRP A 428 -16.66 41.34 -12.70
CA TRP A 428 -15.92 40.57 -11.71
C TRP A 428 -14.45 41.01 -11.68
N LEU A 429 -13.94 41.19 -10.49
CA LEU A 429 -12.53 41.46 -10.27
C LEU A 429 -11.74 40.18 -10.18
N ALA A 430 -11.35 39.63 -11.34
CA ALA A 430 -10.64 38.38 -11.43
C ALA A 430 -9.18 38.50 -11.01
N PRO A 431 -8.66 37.55 -10.19
CA PRO A 431 -7.24 37.47 -9.90
C PRO A 431 -6.47 37.09 -11.16
N VAL A 432 -5.35 37.80 -11.40
CA VAL A 432 -4.47 37.60 -12.55
C VAL A 432 -3.06 37.39 -12.02
N PRO A 433 -2.55 36.18 -11.98
CA PRO A 433 -1.15 35.94 -11.74
C PRO A 433 -0.32 36.47 -12.92
N ILE A 434 0.81 37.05 -12.57
CA ILE A 434 1.81 37.49 -13.51
C ILE A 434 3.04 36.61 -13.34
N LEU A 435 3.59 36.17 -14.45
CA LEU A 435 4.85 35.48 -14.51
C LEU A 435 5.86 36.37 -15.21
N VAL A 436 6.90 36.73 -14.47
CA VAL A 436 7.98 37.56 -14.99
C VAL A 436 9.13 36.63 -15.36
N MET A 437 9.45 36.54 -16.65
CA MET A 437 10.58 35.78 -17.16
C MET A 437 11.72 36.70 -17.51
N ASP A 438 12.96 36.19 -17.46
CA ASP A 438 14.08 36.86 -18.10
C ASP A 438 13.80 37.10 -19.59
N ASP A 439 14.32 38.16 -20.14
CA ASP A 439 13.97 38.61 -21.50
C ASP A 439 14.33 37.57 -22.58
N GLU A 440 15.42 36.83 -22.40
CA GLU A 440 15.87 35.80 -23.32
C GLU A 440 14.96 34.60 -23.29
N GLY A 441 14.61 34.08 -22.11
CA GLY A 441 13.64 32.99 -21.91
C GLY A 441 12.26 33.36 -22.43
N PHE A 442 11.82 34.63 -22.27
CA PHE A 442 10.57 35.12 -22.84
C PHE A 442 10.58 35.11 -24.38
N LEU A 443 11.66 35.52 -25.02
CA LEU A 443 11.80 35.50 -26.48
C LEU A 443 11.85 34.07 -27.03
N GLU A 444 12.53 33.15 -26.33
CA GLU A 444 12.53 31.73 -26.68
C GLU A 444 11.12 31.15 -26.62
N TYR A 445 10.39 31.44 -25.55
CA TYR A 445 8.99 31.03 -25.41
C TYR A 445 8.11 31.60 -26.52
N CYS A 446 8.23 32.87 -26.86
CA CYS A 446 7.54 33.48 -27.99
C CYS A 446 7.81 32.72 -29.28
N SER A 447 9.07 32.34 -29.55
CA SER A 447 9.43 31.52 -30.72
C SER A 447 8.75 30.15 -30.71
N GLN A 448 8.65 29.47 -29.56
CA GLN A 448 8.01 28.16 -29.44
C GLN A 448 6.51 28.20 -29.76
N ILE A 449 5.81 29.28 -29.39
CA ILE A 449 4.37 29.43 -29.60
C ILE A 449 4.01 30.18 -30.91
N GLY A 450 4.99 30.64 -31.66
CA GLY A 450 4.78 31.42 -32.88
C GLY A 450 4.32 32.88 -32.61
N ALA A 451 4.58 33.40 -31.42
CA ALA A 451 4.28 34.79 -31.07
C ALA A 451 5.33 35.74 -31.63
N PRO A 452 5.02 37.08 -31.80
CA PRO A 452 6.00 38.05 -32.16
C PRO A 452 7.15 38.14 -31.14
N GLY A 453 8.40 38.00 -31.57
CA GLY A 453 9.61 38.12 -30.73
C GLY A 453 9.86 39.54 -30.28
N ARG A 454 9.04 40.10 -29.39
CA ARG A 454 9.10 41.45 -28.84
C ARG A 454 8.98 41.40 -27.34
N ILE A 455 9.62 42.34 -26.66
CA ILE A 455 9.64 42.47 -25.18
C ILE A 455 8.78 43.65 -24.66
N ASP A 456 7.93 44.21 -25.50
CA ASP A 456 7.11 45.39 -25.18
C ASP A 456 5.64 45.06 -24.90
N GLY A 457 5.33 43.79 -24.63
CA GLY A 457 3.99 43.33 -24.31
C GLY A 457 3.94 41.98 -23.65
N ALA A 458 2.75 41.55 -23.28
CA ALA A 458 2.48 40.31 -22.57
C ALA A 458 2.06 39.18 -23.51
N VAL A 459 2.36 37.94 -23.15
CA VAL A 459 1.69 36.74 -23.64
C VAL A 459 0.65 36.33 -22.61
N VAL A 460 -0.59 36.11 -23.05
CA VAL A 460 -1.71 35.72 -22.16
C VAL A 460 -2.09 34.31 -22.36
N LEU A 461 -2.09 33.51 -21.28
CA LEU A 461 -2.53 32.15 -21.25
C LEU A 461 -4.06 32.11 -21.08
N ASN A 462 -4.78 32.03 -22.20
CA ASN A 462 -6.25 32.02 -22.21
C ASN A 462 -6.80 30.62 -22.02
N ARG A 463 -6.73 30.11 -20.79
CA ARG A 463 -7.29 28.81 -20.44
C ARG A 463 -7.58 28.72 -18.94
N VAL A 464 -8.57 27.89 -18.62
CA VAL A 464 -8.89 27.47 -17.25
C VAL A 464 -9.27 25.99 -17.26
N ASN A 465 -8.94 25.27 -16.21
CA ASN A 465 -9.33 23.88 -16.09
C ASN A 465 -10.79 23.80 -15.61
N ASP A 466 -11.62 23.09 -16.37
CA ASP A 466 -12.98 22.75 -15.96
C ASP A 466 -12.94 21.72 -14.82
N SER A 467 -12.99 22.19 -13.57
CA SER A 467 -12.95 21.37 -12.35
C SER A 467 -14.26 20.60 -12.11
N THR A 468 -15.30 20.83 -12.89
CA THR A 468 -16.59 20.12 -12.79
C THR A 468 -16.53 18.74 -13.46
N ALA A 469 -15.48 18.46 -14.23
CA ALA A 469 -15.27 17.15 -14.83
C ALA A 469 -15.20 16.06 -13.75
N PRO A 470 -15.95 14.97 -13.85
CA PRO A 470 -16.04 13.93 -12.83
C PRO A 470 -14.71 13.18 -12.61
N ASN A 471 -13.78 13.30 -13.53
CA ASN A 471 -12.46 12.67 -13.47
C ASN A 471 -11.36 13.73 -13.31
N PHE A 472 -10.89 13.93 -12.07
CA PHE A 472 -9.84 14.89 -11.72
C PHE A 472 -8.47 14.62 -12.42
N ARG A 473 -8.30 13.47 -13.07
CA ARG A 473 -7.06 13.11 -13.80
C ARG A 473 -7.07 13.61 -15.24
N ILE A 474 -8.25 13.88 -15.77
CA ILE A 474 -8.41 14.40 -17.12
C ILE A 474 -8.66 15.89 -16.97
N ARG A 475 -7.68 16.69 -17.38
CA ARG A 475 -7.82 18.12 -17.42
C ARG A 475 -8.49 18.52 -18.71
N ASN A 476 -9.60 19.21 -18.58
CA ASN A 476 -10.35 19.80 -19.68
C ASN A 476 -10.17 21.30 -19.65
N TYR A 477 -9.30 21.83 -20.49
CA TYR A 477 -9.06 23.25 -20.56
C TYR A 477 -10.06 23.92 -21.49
N ILE A 478 -10.72 24.94 -20.97
CA ILE A 478 -11.64 25.79 -21.71
C ILE A 478 -11.11 27.22 -21.74
N PRO A 479 -11.42 28.02 -22.78
CA PRO A 479 -10.98 29.41 -22.81
C PRO A 479 -11.64 30.22 -21.70
N TYR A 480 -10.86 31.08 -21.06
CA TYR A 480 -11.34 31.94 -19.98
C TYR A 480 -12.10 33.14 -20.56
N VAL A 481 -11.51 33.84 -21.53
CA VAL A 481 -12.12 34.99 -22.23
C VAL A 481 -12.52 34.61 -23.66
N LYS A 482 -13.60 35.20 -24.14
CA LYS A 482 -14.16 34.99 -25.47
C LYS A 482 -13.43 35.81 -26.54
N GLU A 483 -13.18 37.08 -26.23
CA GLU A 483 -12.46 38.01 -27.09
C GLU A 483 -11.01 38.14 -26.65
N GLU A 484 -10.11 38.34 -27.59
CA GLU A 484 -8.67 38.48 -27.38
C GLU A 484 -8.28 39.95 -27.62
N PRO A 485 -8.50 40.86 -26.64
CA PRO A 485 -8.16 42.25 -26.78
C PRO A 485 -6.65 42.45 -26.94
N LYS A 486 -6.27 43.39 -27.78
CA LYS A 486 -4.85 43.72 -28.02
C LYS A 486 -4.17 44.43 -26.84
N VAL A 487 -4.94 44.88 -25.87
CA VAL A 487 -4.47 45.57 -24.67
C VAL A 487 -5.23 45.02 -23.47
N THR A 488 -4.53 44.66 -22.42
CA THR A 488 -5.10 44.25 -21.15
C THR A 488 -4.90 45.37 -20.12
N GLN A 489 -5.89 45.56 -19.22
CA GLN A 489 -5.81 46.54 -18.14
C GLN A 489 -5.69 45.77 -16.81
N LEU A 490 -4.54 45.92 -16.16
CA LEU A 490 -4.26 45.33 -14.85
C LEU A 490 -4.29 46.41 -13.77
N GLN A 491 -4.71 46.03 -12.58
CA GLN A 491 -4.66 46.88 -11.38
C GLN A 491 -4.01 46.12 -10.21
N SER A 492 -3.54 46.88 -9.20
CA SER A 492 -2.89 46.29 -8.03
C SER A 492 -3.81 45.27 -7.33
N ALA A 493 -3.22 44.15 -6.90
CA ALA A 493 -3.88 43.14 -6.07
C ALA A 493 -4.07 43.60 -4.61
N LEU A 494 -3.29 44.56 -4.14
CA LEU A 494 -3.23 45.04 -2.75
C LEU A 494 -4.38 45.97 -2.34
N GLY A 495 -5.30 46.33 -3.26
CA GLY A 495 -6.41 47.27 -2.99
C GLY A 495 -7.75 46.57 -2.94
N GLU A 496 -8.52 46.80 -1.90
CA GLU A 496 -9.91 46.28 -1.79
C GLU A 496 -10.93 46.99 -2.70
N ARG A 497 -10.54 48.08 -3.36
CA ARG A 497 -11.42 48.90 -4.24
C ARG A 497 -10.77 49.21 -5.58
N ILE A 498 -11.58 49.37 -6.61
CA ILE A 498 -11.23 49.72 -8.01
C ILE A 498 -10.60 51.12 -8.13
N ASN A 499 -10.10 51.72 -7.10
CA ASN A 499 -9.52 53.09 -7.08
C ASN A 499 -8.01 53.11 -7.37
N GLY A 500 -7.40 51.96 -7.71
CA GLY A 500 -6.00 51.84 -8.09
C GLY A 500 -5.75 52.33 -9.52
N GLU A 501 -4.53 52.77 -9.80
CA GLU A 501 -4.06 53.10 -11.14
C GLU A 501 -4.17 51.84 -12.02
N ARG A 502 -4.82 51.94 -13.17
CA ARG A 502 -4.87 50.89 -14.17
C ARG A 502 -3.68 50.98 -15.07
N VAL A 503 -2.97 49.89 -15.21
CA VAL A 503 -1.81 49.78 -16.12
C VAL A 503 -2.28 49.06 -17.39
N GLU A 504 -2.11 49.74 -18.52
CA GLU A 504 -2.38 49.17 -19.84
C GLU A 504 -1.14 48.46 -20.35
N ILE A 505 -1.34 47.16 -20.74
CA ILE A 505 -0.27 46.31 -21.24
C ILE A 505 -0.68 45.82 -22.63
N PRO A 506 0.15 46.03 -23.65
CA PRO A 506 -0.07 45.42 -24.97
C PRO A 506 -0.02 43.91 -24.87
N VAL A 507 -0.95 43.23 -25.50
CA VAL A 507 -0.94 41.77 -25.61
C VAL A 507 -0.39 41.35 -26.95
N LEU A 508 0.73 40.64 -26.94
CA LEU A 508 1.42 40.16 -28.14
C LEU A 508 0.71 38.95 -28.72
N PHE A 509 0.26 38.04 -27.85
CA PHE A 509 -0.33 36.80 -28.26
C PHE A 509 -1.17 36.16 -27.16
N TYR A 510 -2.24 35.46 -27.56
CA TYR A 510 -3.02 34.59 -26.69
C TYR A 510 -2.67 33.16 -27.02
N THR A 511 -2.46 32.31 -26.01
CA THR A 511 -2.08 30.93 -26.20
C THR A 511 -2.73 30.03 -25.19
N GLN A 512 -2.82 28.74 -25.49
CA GLN A 512 -3.13 27.68 -24.52
C GLN A 512 -1.88 26.84 -24.19
N THR A 513 -0.77 27.07 -24.88
CA THR A 513 0.50 26.38 -24.66
C THR A 513 1.22 26.99 -23.47
N VAL A 514 1.58 26.15 -22.52
CA VAL A 514 2.31 26.54 -21.31
C VAL A 514 3.81 26.53 -21.57
N PRO A 515 4.58 27.49 -21.04
CA PRO A 515 6.04 27.41 -21.09
C PRO A 515 6.58 26.24 -20.23
N VAL A 516 7.88 26.03 -20.26
CA VAL A 516 8.58 25.01 -19.44
C VAL A 516 8.31 25.16 -17.93
N LEU A 517 7.79 26.28 -17.51
CA LEU A 517 7.36 26.60 -16.13
C LEU A 517 6.02 26.00 -15.70
N ARG A 518 5.61 24.95 -16.33
CA ARG A 518 4.27 24.34 -16.22
C ARG A 518 3.73 24.19 -14.80
N GLU A 519 4.60 23.91 -13.84
CA GLU A 519 4.18 23.70 -12.45
C GLU A 519 3.60 24.96 -11.79
N ALA A 520 4.15 26.13 -12.11
CA ALA A 520 3.65 27.40 -11.58
C ALA A 520 2.16 27.66 -11.90
N TYR A 521 1.62 26.96 -12.88
CA TYR A 521 0.21 27.07 -13.28
C TYR A 521 -0.65 25.95 -12.75
N ASP A 522 -0.06 24.80 -12.47
CA ASP A 522 -0.80 23.61 -12.10
C ASP A 522 -1.49 23.71 -10.74
N GLU A 523 -0.91 24.44 -9.81
CA GLU A 523 -1.51 24.72 -8.50
C GLU A 523 -2.64 25.75 -8.58
N GLN A 524 -2.62 26.60 -9.61
CA GLN A 524 -3.57 27.70 -9.79
C GLN A 524 -4.49 27.53 -11.02
N ASP A 525 -4.49 26.38 -11.65
CA ASP A 525 -5.27 26.06 -12.88
C ASP A 525 -6.78 26.32 -12.75
N HIS A 526 -7.27 26.55 -11.53
CA HIS A 526 -8.71 26.70 -11.30
C HIS A 526 -9.24 28.10 -11.51
N LEU A 527 -8.38 29.14 -11.57
CA LEU A 527 -8.87 30.49 -11.33
C LEU A 527 -8.21 31.59 -12.19
N VAL A 528 -7.39 31.30 -13.23
CA VAL A 528 -6.45 32.32 -13.64
C VAL A 528 -6.19 32.47 -15.13
N LEU A 529 -6.29 33.69 -15.54
CA LEU A 529 -5.85 34.24 -16.82
C LEU A 529 -4.39 34.72 -16.68
N VAL A 530 -3.41 33.82 -16.77
CA VAL A 530 -2.01 34.11 -16.49
C VAL A 530 -1.42 35.05 -17.54
N HIS A 531 -0.76 36.12 -17.09
CA HIS A 531 -0.02 37.05 -17.94
C HIS A 531 1.47 36.76 -17.81
N ILE A 532 2.15 36.49 -18.93
CA ILE A 532 3.58 36.24 -18.98
C ILE A 532 4.25 37.49 -19.52
N LEU A 533 5.18 38.04 -18.76
CA LEU A 533 5.84 39.33 -19.03
C LEU A 533 7.36 39.15 -19.07
N PRO A 534 8.09 39.87 -19.97
CA PRO A 534 9.54 39.96 -19.86
C PRO A 534 9.97 40.85 -18.68
N ALA A 535 11.11 40.54 -18.09
CA ALA A 535 11.63 41.24 -16.90
C ALA A 535 11.81 42.77 -17.15
N SER A 536 12.29 43.14 -18.33
CA SER A 536 12.47 44.55 -18.69
C SER A 536 11.16 45.36 -18.67
N LEU A 537 10.07 44.77 -19.21
CA LEU A 537 8.75 45.41 -19.18
C LEU A 537 8.17 45.46 -17.76
N TRP A 538 8.42 44.42 -16.96
CA TRP A 538 7.97 44.37 -15.58
C TRP A 538 8.62 45.45 -14.69
N GLU A 539 9.91 45.70 -14.86
CA GLU A 539 10.62 46.74 -14.12
C GLU A 539 9.95 48.13 -14.22
N ASP A 540 9.42 48.45 -15.40
CA ASP A 540 8.72 49.72 -15.65
C ASP A 540 7.33 49.76 -14.96
N MET A 541 6.75 48.61 -14.61
CA MET A 541 5.37 48.50 -14.12
C MET A 541 5.26 48.07 -12.66
N LYS A 542 6.26 47.40 -12.10
CA LYS A 542 6.19 46.79 -10.76
C LYS A 542 5.80 47.80 -9.67
N GLY A 543 6.28 49.05 -9.75
CA GLY A 543 5.95 50.12 -8.79
C GLY A 543 4.49 50.56 -8.81
N ARG A 544 3.77 50.27 -9.89
CA ARG A 544 2.34 50.66 -10.07
C ARG A 544 1.39 49.50 -9.78
N ILE A 545 1.82 48.26 -10.03
CA ILE A 545 1.01 47.05 -9.82
C ILE A 545 1.26 46.48 -8.41
N GLY A 546 2.51 46.41 -7.97
CA GLY A 546 2.88 45.78 -6.70
C GLY A 546 2.62 44.25 -6.70
N GLY A 547 2.63 43.62 -5.54
CA GLY A 547 2.28 42.20 -5.38
C GLY A 547 3.34 41.25 -5.95
N VAL A 548 4.60 41.65 -5.98
CA VAL A 548 5.74 40.80 -6.38
C VAL A 548 6.15 39.91 -5.22
N GLU A 549 6.36 38.64 -5.48
CA GLU A 549 7.10 37.76 -4.56
C GLU A 549 8.58 38.18 -4.61
N GLU A 550 9.25 38.17 -3.47
CA GLU A 550 10.65 38.58 -3.38
C GLU A 550 11.62 37.52 -3.91
N ASP A 551 11.16 36.30 -4.07
CA ASP A 551 11.93 35.12 -4.47
C ASP A 551 11.99 34.95 -6.00
N THR A 552 13.14 34.51 -6.51
CA THR A 552 13.33 34.10 -7.91
C THR A 552 13.41 32.58 -8.00
N TYR A 553 12.67 32.00 -8.92
CA TYR A 553 12.58 30.56 -9.18
C TYR A 553 13.39 30.20 -10.42
N ILE A 554 14.31 29.23 -10.27
CA ILE A 554 15.09 28.68 -11.36
C ILE A 554 14.62 27.26 -11.60
N ARG A 555 14.15 26.97 -12.81
CA ARG A 555 13.72 25.65 -13.25
C ARG A 555 14.74 25.06 -14.21
N ILE A 556 15.19 23.84 -13.93
CA ILE A 556 16.19 23.14 -14.71
C ILE A 556 15.63 21.82 -15.19
N LEU A 557 15.72 21.60 -16.49
CA LEU A 557 15.35 20.36 -17.13
C LEU A 557 16.62 19.62 -17.56
N GLY A 558 16.76 18.37 -17.16
CA GLY A 558 17.88 17.52 -17.54
C GLY A 558 17.69 16.89 -18.93
N ARG A 559 18.76 16.32 -19.47
CA ARG A 559 18.74 15.58 -20.74
C ARG A 559 18.09 14.21 -20.56
N GLU A 560 17.32 13.77 -21.54
CA GLU A 560 16.59 12.48 -21.51
C GLU A 560 17.51 11.25 -21.61
N ASP A 561 18.71 11.42 -22.17
CA ASP A 561 19.67 10.33 -22.40
C ASP A 561 20.56 10.03 -21.18
N VAL A 562 20.38 10.76 -20.09
CA VAL A 562 21.18 10.66 -18.87
C VAL A 562 20.49 9.75 -17.82
N SER A 563 21.28 9.00 -17.08
CA SER A 563 20.74 8.16 -16.01
C SER A 563 20.14 9.00 -14.87
N LEU A 564 19.08 8.50 -14.23
CA LEU A 564 18.44 9.16 -13.09
C LEU A 564 19.42 9.49 -11.95
N LEU A 565 20.45 8.66 -11.79
CA LEU A 565 21.44 8.82 -10.74
C LEU A 565 22.42 9.97 -11.03
N GLU A 566 22.75 10.19 -12.29
CA GLU A 566 23.56 11.32 -12.74
C GLU A 566 22.78 12.64 -12.68
N LEU A 567 21.50 12.61 -13.07
CA LEU A 567 20.62 13.78 -12.91
C LEU A 567 20.40 14.14 -11.43
N CYS A 568 20.41 13.16 -10.53
CA CYS A 568 20.33 13.44 -9.08
C CYS A 568 21.56 14.20 -8.57
N LYS A 569 22.74 14.00 -9.18
CA LYS A 569 23.99 14.72 -8.84
C LYS A 569 24.04 16.09 -9.47
N LEU A 570 23.30 16.35 -10.53
CA LEU A 570 23.25 17.64 -11.22
C LEU A 570 22.87 18.78 -10.26
N GLU A 571 22.06 18.51 -9.23
CA GLU A 571 21.71 19.49 -8.20
C GLU A 571 22.95 20.05 -7.48
N GLU A 572 23.92 19.22 -7.16
CA GLU A 572 25.16 19.65 -6.51
C GLU A 572 25.97 20.58 -7.44
N ASP A 573 25.98 20.31 -8.73
CA ASP A 573 26.72 21.10 -9.70
C ASP A 573 25.99 22.43 -9.95
N VAL A 574 24.66 22.44 -9.98
CA VAL A 574 23.83 23.65 -10.05
C VAL A 574 24.09 24.56 -8.84
N LEU A 575 24.05 24.01 -7.63
CA LEU A 575 24.30 24.78 -6.41
C LEU A 575 25.73 25.32 -6.32
N LYS A 576 26.73 24.62 -6.88
CA LYS A 576 28.09 25.13 -6.99
C LYS A 576 28.21 26.32 -7.91
N VAL A 577 27.49 26.33 -9.05
CA VAL A 577 27.46 27.45 -9.99
C VAL A 577 26.77 28.66 -9.37
N ILE A 578 25.62 28.43 -8.70
CA ILE A 578 24.89 29.53 -8.02
C ILE A 578 25.76 30.14 -6.92
N GLY A 579 26.52 29.30 -6.18
CA GLY A 579 27.47 29.72 -5.15
C GLY A 579 26.78 30.19 -3.86
N GLY A 580 27.60 30.61 -2.88
CA GLY A 580 27.12 31.07 -1.57
C GLY A 580 26.72 32.58 -1.54
N GLU A 581 26.55 33.18 -2.69
CA GLU A 581 26.15 34.61 -2.80
C GLU A 581 24.63 34.78 -2.56
N TYR A 582 23.87 33.74 -2.79
CA TYR A 582 22.42 33.70 -2.68
C TYR A 582 21.97 32.72 -1.58
N GLU A 583 20.97 33.09 -0.84
CA GLU A 583 20.26 32.15 0.01
C GLU A 583 19.35 31.28 -0.87
N THR A 584 19.61 29.95 -0.83
CA THR A 584 18.98 29.01 -1.79
C THR A 584 18.22 27.92 -1.10
N GLU A 585 17.04 27.61 -1.63
CA GLU A 585 16.28 26.39 -1.34
C GLU A 585 16.17 25.56 -2.60
N SER A 586 16.51 24.26 -2.53
CA SER A 586 16.47 23.38 -3.71
C SER A 586 15.49 22.24 -3.55
N THR A 587 14.81 21.89 -4.62
CA THR A 587 13.92 20.72 -4.73
C THR A 587 14.33 19.90 -5.94
N ASN A 588 14.54 18.59 -5.73
CA ASN A 588 14.96 17.67 -6.77
C ASN A 588 13.92 16.57 -6.98
N ARG A 589 13.10 16.70 -8.01
CA ARG A 589 12.04 15.75 -8.36
C ARG A 589 12.55 14.36 -8.73
N ILE A 590 13.75 14.26 -9.26
CA ILE A 590 14.36 12.97 -9.60
C ILE A 590 14.65 12.20 -8.32
N ARG A 591 15.17 12.88 -7.29
CA ARG A 591 15.38 12.29 -5.96
C ARG A 591 14.05 11.85 -5.35
N ASP A 592 13.01 12.68 -5.43
CA ASP A 592 11.67 12.36 -4.92
C ASP A 592 11.08 11.16 -5.65
N LYS A 593 11.26 11.08 -6.98
CA LYS A 593 10.84 9.94 -7.78
C LYS A 593 11.54 8.65 -7.36
N ILE A 594 12.88 8.70 -7.21
CA ILE A 594 13.67 7.54 -6.78
C ILE A 594 13.21 7.10 -5.38
N THR A 595 13.08 8.04 -4.44
CA THR A 595 12.67 7.77 -3.06
C THR A 595 11.26 7.15 -3.02
N ASN A 596 10.34 7.68 -3.80
CA ASN A 596 8.97 7.19 -3.87
C ASN A 596 8.88 5.79 -4.52
N ASP A 597 9.59 5.55 -5.63
CA ASP A 597 9.67 4.23 -6.25
C ASP A 597 10.27 3.19 -5.29
N GLN A 598 11.26 3.59 -4.49
CA GLN A 598 11.87 2.74 -3.48
C GLN A 598 10.92 2.47 -2.31
N MET A 599 10.17 3.47 -1.86
CA MET A 599 9.13 3.32 -0.84
C MET A 599 8.06 2.31 -1.29
N ILE A 600 7.58 2.42 -2.52
CA ILE A 600 6.61 1.48 -3.09
C ILE A 600 7.21 0.07 -3.19
N ASN A 601 8.45 -0.04 -3.67
CA ASN A 601 9.14 -1.33 -3.75
C ASN A 601 9.37 -1.93 -2.36
N GLY A 602 9.70 -1.13 -1.35
CA GLY A 602 9.81 -1.54 0.05
C GLY A 602 8.47 -2.05 0.62
N MET A 603 7.38 -1.30 0.42
CA MET A 603 6.04 -1.75 0.80
C MET A 603 5.65 -3.05 0.09
N MET A 604 5.97 -3.16 -1.21
CA MET A 604 5.70 -4.36 -2.02
C MET A 604 6.48 -5.57 -1.52
N LEU A 605 7.72 -5.39 -1.06
CA LEU A 605 8.54 -6.44 -0.46
C LEU A 605 7.94 -6.93 0.86
N ILE A 606 7.52 -6.01 1.74
CA ILE A 606 6.93 -6.34 3.05
C ILE A 606 5.57 -7.04 2.87
N LEU A 607 4.64 -6.43 2.14
CA LEU A 607 3.31 -7.00 1.90
C LEU A 607 3.40 -8.28 1.04
N GLY A 608 4.33 -8.33 0.08
CA GLY A 608 4.65 -9.52 -0.69
C GLY A 608 5.17 -10.65 0.18
N GLY A 609 6.03 -10.33 1.13
CA GLY A 609 6.51 -11.27 2.14
C GLY A 609 5.36 -11.87 2.94
N PHE A 610 4.41 -11.06 3.39
CA PHE A 610 3.20 -11.56 4.06
C PHE A 610 2.36 -12.48 3.17
N CYS A 611 2.18 -12.14 1.89
CA CYS A 611 1.46 -13.00 0.95
C CYS A 611 2.17 -14.33 0.71
N VAL A 612 3.51 -14.33 0.65
CA VAL A 612 4.31 -15.55 0.56
C VAL A 612 4.16 -16.40 1.82
N LEU A 613 4.15 -15.80 3.01
CA LEU A 613 3.89 -16.52 4.26
C LEU A 613 2.50 -17.15 4.26
N LEU A 614 1.46 -16.45 3.82
CA LEU A 614 0.11 -17.01 3.65
C LEU A 614 0.11 -18.17 2.65
N ALA A 615 0.89 -18.08 1.58
CA ALA A 615 1.04 -19.17 0.61
C ALA A 615 1.71 -20.39 1.22
N ILE A 616 2.77 -20.22 2.00
CA ILE A 616 3.46 -21.31 2.71
C ILE A 616 2.48 -22.02 3.66
N ILE A 617 1.65 -21.25 4.40
CA ILE A 617 0.59 -21.82 5.25
C ILE A 617 -0.41 -22.62 4.42
N GLY A 618 -0.90 -22.06 3.29
CA GLY A 618 -1.82 -22.71 2.38
C GLY A 618 -1.24 -24.01 1.80
N ILE A 619 -0.01 -23.97 1.33
CA ILE A 619 0.75 -25.09 0.80
C ILE A 619 0.94 -26.17 1.87
N GLY A 620 1.38 -25.80 3.07
CA GLY A 620 1.57 -26.71 4.18
C GLY A 620 0.29 -27.44 4.56
N ASN A 621 -0.85 -26.73 4.54
CA ASN A 621 -2.17 -27.30 4.77
C ASN A 621 -2.55 -28.32 3.68
N VAL A 622 -2.35 -27.98 2.40
CA VAL A 622 -2.63 -28.90 1.29
C VAL A 622 -1.67 -30.08 1.31
N PHE A 623 -0.39 -29.84 1.58
CA PHE A 623 0.62 -30.88 1.65
C PHE A 623 0.28 -31.94 2.71
N SER A 624 -0.02 -31.50 3.94
CA SER A 624 -0.41 -32.39 5.04
C SER A 624 -1.68 -33.19 4.71
N ASN A 625 -2.70 -32.54 4.15
CA ASN A 625 -3.95 -33.18 3.76
C ASN A 625 -3.75 -34.17 2.62
N THR A 626 -2.96 -33.81 1.61
CA THR A 626 -2.70 -34.68 0.45
C THR A 626 -1.94 -35.93 0.83
N LEU A 627 -0.91 -35.82 1.66
CA LEU A 627 -0.18 -36.97 2.18
C LEU A 627 -1.12 -37.94 2.96
N GLY A 628 -1.88 -37.40 3.91
CA GLY A 628 -2.86 -38.15 4.66
C GLY A 628 -3.88 -38.87 3.76
N PHE A 629 -4.30 -38.17 2.71
CA PHE A 629 -5.24 -38.66 1.71
C PHE A 629 -4.68 -39.81 0.87
N VAL A 630 -3.48 -39.68 0.36
CA VAL A 630 -2.83 -40.71 -0.44
C VAL A 630 -2.63 -41.98 0.41
N TYR A 631 -2.21 -41.83 1.66
CA TYR A 631 -2.03 -42.97 2.56
C TYR A 631 -3.34 -43.68 2.88
N GLN A 632 -4.44 -42.98 3.13
CA GLN A 632 -5.76 -43.57 3.40
C GLN A 632 -6.30 -44.39 2.21
N ARG A 633 -5.86 -44.08 0.99
CA ARG A 633 -6.28 -44.75 -0.25
C ARG A 633 -5.36 -45.87 -0.71
N ASN A 634 -4.38 -46.28 0.09
CA ASN A 634 -3.41 -47.32 -0.30
C ASN A 634 -4.09 -48.58 -0.83
N ARG A 635 -5.17 -49.03 -0.18
CA ARG A 635 -5.98 -50.18 -0.63
C ARG A 635 -6.71 -49.95 -1.95
N GLU A 636 -7.22 -48.76 -2.16
CA GLU A 636 -7.88 -48.37 -3.41
C GLU A 636 -6.92 -48.48 -4.58
N PHE A 637 -5.68 -48.01 -4.40
CA PHE A 637 -4.63 -48.10 -5.42
C PHE A 637 -4.20 -49.57 -5.65
N ALA A 638 -4.08 -50.37 -4.58
CA ALA A 638 -3.80 -51.79 -4.71
C ALA A 638 -4.91 -52.53 -5.49
N ARG A 639 -6.20 -52.20 -5.27
CA ARG A 639 -7.32 -52.73 -6.06
C ARG A 639 -7.24 -52.28 -7.53
N TYR A 640 -6.88 -51.04 -7.82
CA TYR A 640 -6.69 -50.57 -9.22
C TYR A 640 -5.56 -51.32 -9.92
N GLN A 641 -4.44 -51.56 -9.23
CA GLN A 641 -3.34 -52.36 -9.77
C GLN A 641 -3.72 -53.81 -10.00
N SER A 642 -4.51 -54.42 -9.10
CA SER A 642 -4.98 -55.81 -9.28
C SER A 642 -5.95 -56.01 -10.46
N ILE A 643 -6.65 -54.96 -10.90
CA ILE A 643 -7.51 -54.92 -12.08
C ILE A 643 -6.73 -54.59 -13.37
N GLY A 644 -5.41 -54.30 -13.25
CA GLY A 644 -4.53 -54.04 -14.41
C GLY A 644 -4.19 -52.56 -14.66
N LEU A 645 -4.51 -51.63 -13.76
CA LEU A 645 -4.07 -50.28 -13.91
C LEU A 645 -2.55 -50.16 -13.71
N ALA A 646 -1.84 -49.75 -14.72
CA ALA A 646 -0.38 -49.56 -14.68
C ALA A 646 0.02 -48.51 -13.66
N PRO A 647 1.22 -48.57 -13.00
CA PRO A 647 1.73 -47.54 -12.10
C PRO A 647 1.78 -46.16 -12.73
N GLY A 648 1.98 -46.08 -14.06
CA GLY A 648 1.93 -44.83 -14.84
C GLY A 648 0.54 -44.18 -14.84
N GLY A 649 -0.55 -44.96 -14.85
CA GLY A 649 -1.93 -44.49 -14.77
C GLY A 649 -2.21 -43.85 -13.39
N ILE A 650 -1.68 -44.44 -12.32
CA ILE A 650 -1.81 -43.89 -10.96
C ILE A 650 -1.03 -42.53 -10.84
N LYS A 651 0.18 -42.44 -11.40
CA LYS A 651 0.94 -41.20 -11.44
C LYS A 651 0.17 -40.10 -12.20
N LYS A 652 -0.43 -40.44 -13.35
CA LYS A 652 -1.28 -39.54 -14.12
C LYS A 652 -2.50 -39.07 -13.34
N MET A 653 -3.14 -39.98 -12.60
CA MET A 653 -4.25 -39.67 -11.71
C MET A 653 -3.84 -38.68 -10.62
N PHE A 654 -2.66 -38.87 -9.99
CA PHE A 654 -2.11 -37.91 -9.01
C PHE A 654 -1.84 -36.55 -9.62
N ALA A 655 -1.28 -36.46 -10.85
CA ALA A 655 -1.06 -35.20 -11.54
C ALA A 655 -2.38 -34.47 -11.82
N ILE A 656 -3.43 -35.17 -12.21
CA ILE A 656 -4.76 -34.58 -12.42
C ILE A 656 -5.37 -34.12 -11.09
N GLU A 657 -5.24 -34.88 -10.02
CA GLU A 657 -5.69 -34.46 -8.69
C GLU A 657 -4.95 -33.19 -8.24
N ALA A 658 -3.63 -33.12 -8.40
CA ALA A 658 -2.83 -31.95 -8.08
C ALA A 658 -3.28 -30.70 -8.88
N LEU A 659 -3.51 -30.88 -10.17
CA LEU A 659 -4.00 -29.80 -11.04
C LEU A 659 -5.37 -29.27 -10.59
N VAL A 660 -6.27 -30.13 -10.20
CA VAL A 660 -7.60 -29.71 -9.72
C VAL A 660 -7.54 -29.04 -8.35
N ILE A 661 -6.68 -29.55 -7.43
CA ILE A 661 -6.53 -29.00 -6.08
C ILE A 661 -5.88 -27.61 -6.12
N ALA A 662 -4.90 -27.38 -6.97
CA ALA A 662 -4.30 -26.06 -7.14
C ALA A 662 -5.11 -25.13 -8.05
N GLY A 663 -5.59 -25.63 -9.17
CA GLY A 663 -6.25 -24.84 -10.21
C GLY A 663 -7.64 -24.32 -9.81
N ARG A 664 -8.42 -25.11 -9.10
CA ARG A 664 -9.77 -24.70 -8.69
C ARG A 664 -9.77 -23.51 -7.72
N PRO A 665 -8.97 -23.48 -6.63
CA PRO A 665 -8.81 -22.32 -5.78
C PRO A 665 -8.27 -21.11 -6.54
N ALA A 666 -7.31 -21.30 -7.44
CA ALA A 666 -6.75 -20.23 -8.24
C ALA A 666 -7.79 -19.55 -9.15
N LEU A 667 -8.65 -20.35 -9.82
CA LEU A 667 -9.74 -19.81 -10.63
C LEU A 667 -10.76 -19.02 -9.79
N ILE A 668 -11.13 -19.53 -8.61
CA ILE A 668 -12.04 -18.82 -7.70
C ILE A 668 -11.40 -17.50 -7.24
N ALA A 669 -10.13 -17.53 -6.86
CA ALA A 669 -9.38 -16.35 -6.46
C ALA A 669 -9.31 -15.33 -7.60
N LEU A 670 -9.06 -15.78 -8.83
CA LEU A 670 -9.00 -14.92 -10.00
C LEU A 670 -10.33 -14.20 -10.28
N CYS A 671 -11.45 -14.90 -10.14
CA CYS A 671 -12.78 -14.30 -10.27
C CYS A 671 -13.04 -13.25 -9.17
N LEU A 672 -12.71 -13.56 -7.90
CA LEU A 672 -12.88 -12.63 -6.79
C LEU A 672 -12.00 -11.39 -6.96
N THR A 673 -10.75 -11.61 -7.36
CA THR A 673 -9.78 -10.53 -7.59
C THR A 673 -10.19 -9.64 -8.75
N ALA A 674 -10.70 -10.22 -9.85
CA ALA A 674 -11.15 -9.45 -11.00
C ALA A 674 -12.28 -8.48 -10.63
N VAL A 675 -13.26 -8.93 -9.81
CA VAL A 675 -14.33 -8.05 -9.31
C VAL A 675 -13.77 -6.94 -8.43
N ALA A 676 -12.89 -7.28 -7.47
CA ALA A 676 -12.29 -6.29 -6.58
C ALA A 676 -11.42 -5.28 -7.35
N THR A 677 -10.61 -5.75 -8.29
CA THR A 677 -9.77 -4.89 -9.13
C THR A 677 -10.62 -3.96 -10.00
N TRP A 678 -11.72 -4.43 -10.56
CA TRP A 678 -12.64 -3.59 -11.32
C TRP A 678 -13.22 -2.44 -10.47
N VAL A 679 -13.60 -2.73 -9.22
CA VAL A 679 -14.04 -1.70 -8.26
C VAL A 679 -12.91 -0.71 -7.96
N MET A 680 -11.69 -1.21 -7.74
CA MET A 680 -10.51 -0.37 -7.45
C MET A 680 -10.16 0.54 -8.63
N VAL A 681 -10.19 0.03 -9.88
CA VAL A 681 -9.92 0.81 -11.10
C VAL A 681 -10.94 1.93 -11.25
N LYS A 682 -12.24 1.63 -11.02
CA LYS A 682 -13.29 2.66 -11.04
C LYS A 682 -13.12 3.70 -9.93
N ALA A 683 -12.83 3.26 -8.70
CA ALA A 683 -12.61 4.17 -7.57
C ALA A 683 -11.37 5.07 -7.77
N ALA A 684 -10.38 4.59 -8.54
CA ALA A 684 -9.20 5.34 -8.90
C ALA A 684 -9.40 6.24 -10.14
N TYR A 685 -10.58 6.30 -10.72
CA TYR A 685 -10.88 7.06 -11.95
C TYR A 685 -9.93 6.74 -13.13
N LEU A 686 -9.47 5.49 -13.23
CA LEU A 686 -8.58 5.04 -14.30
C LEU A 686 -9.37 4.32 -15.40
N GLU A 687 -8.90 4.48 -16.64
CA GLU A 687 -9.43 3.72 -17.75
C GLU A 687 -9.04 2.24 -17.64
N PRO A 688 -10.00 1.31 -17.76
CA PRO A 688 -9.73 -0.13 -17.63
C PRO A 688 -8.68 -0.65 -18.61
N ILE A 689 -8.58 -0.05 -19.81
CA ILE A 689 -7.63 -0.47 -20.83
C ILE A 689 -6.17 -0.21 -20.41
N VAL A 690 -5.92 0.87 -19.67
CA VAL A 690 -4.59 1.21 -19.16
C VAL A 690 -4.14 0.16 -18.16
N PHE A 691 -5.02 -0.24 -17.22
CA PHE A 691 -4.73 -1.29 -16.26
C PHE A 691 -4.50 -2.65 -16.96
N LEU A 692 -5.31 -3.00 -17.96
CA LEU A 692 -5.18 -4.27 -18.68
C LEU A 692 -3.84 -4.40 -19.41
N ARG A 693 -3.28 -3.30 -19.93
CA ARG A 693 -1.94 -3.31 -20.58
C ARG A 693 -0.81 -3.62 -19.60
N GLU A 694 -0.95 -3.21 -18.33
CA GLU A 694 0.08 -3.36 -17.32
C GLU A 694 -0.26 -4.43 -16.28
N MET A 695 -1.26 -5.25 -16.57
CA MET A 695 -1.70 -6.32 -15.68
C MET A 695 -0.54 -7.24 -15.27
N PRO A 696 -0.36 -7.53 -13.96
CA PRO A 696 0.76 -8.32 -13.45
C PRO A 696 0.61 -9.82 -13.73
N VAL A 697 0.56 -10.20 -15.02
CA VAL A 697 0.33 -11.60 -15.43
C VAL A 697 1.48 -12.52 -15.02
N VAL A 698 2.73 -12.06 -15.20
CA VAL A 698 3.92 -12.87 -14.91
C VAL A 698 4.03 -13.24 -13.42
N PRO A 699 3.96 -12.29 -12.46
CA PRO A 699 3.98 -12.64 -11.03
C PRO A 699 2.84 -13.57 -10.63
N VAL A 700 1.63 -13.34 -11.15
CA VAL A 700 0.44 -14.16 -10.86
C VAL A 700 0.62 -15.59 -11.35
N PHE A 701 1.11 -15.76 -12.58
CA PHE A 701 1.38 -17.08 -13.16
C PHE A 701 2.52 -17.80 -12.44
N THR A 702 3.60 -17.11 -12.12
CA THR A 702 4.73 -17.67 -11.37
C THR A 702 4.31 -18.16 -10.00
N PHE A 703 3.48 -17.39 -9.29
CA PHE A 703 2.95 -17.78 -7.99
C PHE A 703 2.03 -19.00 -8.10
N PHE A 704 1.17 -19.07 -9.09
CA PHE A 704 0.35 -20.24 -9.37
C PHE A 704 1.21 -21.48 -9.64
N LEU A 705 2.24 -21.35 -10.47
CA LEU A 705 3.15 -22.44 -10.82
C LEU A 705 3.90 -22.94 -9.57
N PHE A 706 4.35 -22.04 -8.73
CA PHE A 706 5.00 -22.36 -7.46
C PHE A 706 4.09 -23.22 -6.56
N VAL A 707 2.87 -22.77 -6.32
CA VAL A 707 1.90 -23.54 -5.51
C VAL A 707 1.59 -24.90 -6.14
N PHE A 708 1.39 -24.93 -7.45
CA PHE A 708 1.12 -26.18 -8.20
C PHE A 708 2.25 -27.19 -8.05
N LEU A 709 3.51 -26.75 -8.17
CA LEU A 709 4.68 -27.63 -8.03
C LEU A 709 4.77 -28.24 -6.63
N PHE A 710 4.48 -27.47 -5.58
CA PHE A 710 4.47 -27.99 -4.21
C PHE A 710 3.34 -29.00 -3.97
N VAL A 711 2.15 -28.76 -4.52
CA VAL A 711 1.04 -29.73 -4.46
C VAL A 711 1.39 -31.01 -5.22
N ALA A 712 1.99 -30.89 -6.41
CA ALA A 712 2.46 -32.04 -7.20
C ALA A 712 3.55 -32.82 -6.46
N LEU A 713 4.47 -32.12 -5.78
CA LEU A 713 5.51 -32.75 -4.94
C LEU A 713 4.89 -33.57 -3.79
N ALA A 714 3.83 -33.05 -3.15
CA ALA A 714 3.12 -33.78 -2.09
C ALA A 714 2.53 -35.10 -2.61
N TYR A 715 1.91 -35.08 -3.78
CA TYR A 715 1.40 -36.28 -4.44
C TYR A 715 2.53 -37.21 -4.87
N TYR A 716 3.64 -36.69 -5.36
CA TYR A 716 4.79 -37.51 -5.75
C TYR A 716 5.40 -38.26 -4.56
N LEU A 717 5.64 -37.55 -3.43
CA LEU A 717 6.20 -38.14 -2.21
C LEU A 717 5.25 -39.15 -1.59
N GLY A 718 3.96 -38.83 -1.48
CA GLY A 718 2.92 -39.75 -1.01
C GLY A 718 2.79 -40.96 -1.92
N GLY A 719 2.75 -40.77 -3.22
CA GLY A 719 2.63 -41.81 -4.22
C GLY A 719 3.83 -42.74 -4.28
N ARG A 720 5.07 -42.22 -4.14
CA ARG A 720 6.28 -43.05 -4.10
C ARG A 720 6.26 -44.10 -2.97
N LYS A 721 5.77 -43.72 -1.80
CA LYS A 721 5.67 -44.60 -0.65
C LYS A 721 4.57 -45.64 -0.84
N VAL A 722 3.43 -45.24 -1.40
CA VAL A 722 2.29 -46.15 -1.68
C VAL A 722 2.59 -47.16 -2.81
N LEU A 723 3.23 -46.69 -3.89
CA LEU A 723 3.60 -47.56 -5.00
C LEU A 723 4.80 -48.49 -4.70
N GLY A 724 5.59 -48.15 -3.66
CA GLY A 724 6.71 -48.97 -3.19
C GLY A 724 6.31 -50.08 -2.19
N SER A 725 5.09 -50.06 -1.65
CA SER A 725 4.58 -51.13 -0.78
C SER A 725 4.17 -52.37 -1.60
N SER A 726 4.42 -53.57 -1.06
CA SER A 726 4.02 -54.82 -1.75
C SER A 726 2.50 -54.92 -1.86
N LEU A 727 2.01 -55.29 -3.05
CA LEU A 727 0.57 -55.38 -3.36
C LEU A 727 -0.16 -56.36 -2.42
N VAL A 728 0.53 -57.43 -2.02
CA VAL A 728 0.03 -58.44 -1.08
C VAL A 728 -0.08 -57.85 0.32
N GLU A 729 0.89 -57.08 0.76
CA GLU A 729 0.90 -56.43 2.08
C GLU A 729 -0.19 -55.35 2.20
N ALA A 730 -0.36 -54.54 1.15
CA ALA A 730 -1.42 -53.49 1.08
C ALA A 730 -2.85 -54.10 1.10
N LEU A 731 -3.03 -55.30 0.59
CA LEU A 731 -4.32 -56.04 0.62
C LEU A 731 -4.49 -56.86 1.90
N ARG A 732 -3.38 -57.33 2.54
CA ARG A 732 -3.38 -58.22 3.70
C ARG A 732 -3.53 -57.52 5.04
N ASP A 733 -3.33 -56.20 5.10
CA ASP A 733 -3.34 -55.39 6.32
C ASP A 733 -4.66 -55.41 7.14
N ASP A 734 -5.66 -56.21 6.70
CA ASP A 734 -6.91 -56.47 7.39
C ASP A 734 -6.89 -57.75 8.24
N ARG A 735 -5.92 -58.67 8.02
CA ARG A 735 -5.93 -59.97 8.72
C ARG A 735 -5.07 -59.95 10.00
N SER A 736 -4.21 -58.91 10.19
CA SER A 736 -3.36 -58.80 11.38
C SER A 736 -4.01 -58.05 12.52
N ASN A 737 -5.24 -57.55 12.38
CA ASN A 737 -6.01 -56.83 13.42
C ASN A 737 -7.33 -57.59 13.82
N GLU A 738 -7.51 -58.84 13.41
CA GLU A 738 -8.38 -59.81 14.06
C GLU A 738 -7.55 -60.65 15.05
#